data_a868694d04260819b5315e6b3400bbac
#
_entry.id   a868694d04260819b5315e6b3400bbac
#
_cell.length_a   1.000
_cell.length_b   1.000
_cell.length_c   1.000
_cell.angle_alpha   90.00
_cell.angle_beta   90.00
_cell.angle_gamma   90.00
#
_symmetry.space_group_name_H-M   'P 1'
#
loop_
_entity.id
_entity.type
_entity.pdbx_description
1 polymer ?
#
loop_
_entity_poly.entity_id
_entity_poly.type
_entity_poly.pdbx_seq_one_letter_code
_entity_poly.pdbx_strand_id
1 'polypeptide(L)'
;TGTVIDEAGIPVIGANILGKGTTNGTITDMDGKFTLINVPENAILVVSYIGYLDREIPVAGKSTLEIRLKEDTQKLDEVVVVGYGVQKKVNMTGSISNVKADDLSVIPSTNLSNSLAGRAPGATITGNSGLMGAKSEIRMRGGFGDPLFVIDGVIRDKEAFDLLEPYEIDQMSFLKDAATASIYGSAAGNGVVLVTTKGGTKNQKPIFNYQGSYAFSKPTQELFADRWDAIDDLDYQNAVARFQGTPLPNGEEEYAYFRDNKINYNVNDYIWQNPWNTKHSLSVNGGTDKVKYYVMGSFLAEEGSYVSLENKKFSLRSNLSVDLTKYITMNVNLDANQSNDKRFYWPFSDDDDQSVYDLYRCTFNAMKTTPFYSYLDGTPANTITDYPIYQDYGSWQGWNPVDQVVGNRYLKTRRRNLNGIVSFNINLDFITKGLSTKVMASYLGHDYNRKRFMTFQKNYKFQQADPQGNRFLPAPLNLNEYNTFNFSQNYENLEYKTKQLWTEQFNWFVNYANTFGKHDVAAMVVFEQASNGGEEVSAKGESPLTNLDQMFNYSSDALRRWGEAKEKNGGRLSWIGRFNYTFDQKYIAEFSFRYDGNTLFPDGKRWGFFPSVSAAWRISQESFMEPTSDWLSNLKLRASWGKLGNNSIGNYEWQALYGSGYNYAFNSNKSNGLAMTTFSNYALEWEETAITNIGLDFGVLNNRLNGTIEVYDKKTDGILYRPTLPESLNQFTSPLQNLAGVNNKGLEITLGWNDRVGDISYSVSGNFTYNKNKVTKYKGELVREWRTDANGKKVWYQNVGTVANGSSNLIVEGHEMNEYYMMNPYKGNGSYFNS
;
A
#
# COMPACT_ATOMS: atom_id res chain seq x y z
N THR A 1 -15.46 49.94 17.76
CA THR A 1 -15.45 48.67 18.49
C THR A 1 -16.70 47.90 18.11
N GLY A 2 -16.76 46.59 18.37
CA GLY A 2 -17.93 45.78 18.11
C GLY A 2 -17.82 44.37 18.65
N THR A 3 -18.92 43.61 18.46
CA THR A 3 -18.98 42.20 18.83
C THR A 3 -19.53 41.41 17.63
N VAL A 4 -18.91 40.27 17.33
CA VAL A 4 -19.37 39.32 16.32
C VAL A 4 -19.94 38.11 17.03
N ILE A 5 -21.24 37.83 16.75
CA ILE A 5 -21.97 36.70 17.31
C ILE A 5 -22.60 35.88 16.17
N ASP A 6 -22.94 34.65 16.43
CA ASP A 6 -23.73 33.84 15.50
C ASP A 6 -25.25 34.08 15.64
N GLU A 7 -26.06 33.31 14.90
CA GLU A 7 -27.53 33.40 14.97
C GLU A 7 -28.09 32.96 16.35
N ALA A 8 -27.35 32.12 17.08
CA ALA A 8 -27.70 31.69 18.44
C ALA A 8 -27.25 32.68 19.52
N GLY A 9 -26.51 33.74 19.16
CA GLY A 9 -25.98 34.75 20.07
C GLY A 9 -24.65 34.35 20.72
N ILE A 10 -23.96 33.30 20.20
CA ILE A 10 -22.68 32.85 20.70
C ILE A 10 -21.56 33.71 20.08
N PRO A 11 -20.55 34.16 20.86
CA PRO A 11 -19.42 34.89 20.34
C PRO A 11 -18.61 34.12 19.28
N VAL A 12 -18.36 34.74 18.12
CA VAL A 12 -17.49 34.16 17.08
C VAL A 12 -16.05 34.59 17.32
N ILE A 13 -15.23 33.68 17.81
CA ILE A 13 -13.81 33.91 18.17
C ILE A 13 -12.94 33.81 16.91
N GLY A 14 -12.04 34.78 16.69
CA GLY A 14 -11.12 34.76 15.56
C GLY A 14 -11.76 35.16 14.22
N ALA A 15 -12.99 35.73 14.23
CA ALA A 15 -13.58 36.29 13.02
C ALA A 15 -12.71 37.46 12.50
N ASN A 16 -12.45 37.47 11.20
CA ASN A 16 -11.67 38.52 10.55
C ASN A 16 -12.57 39.69 10.18
N ILE A 17 -12.20 40.90 10.58
CA ILE A 17 -12.87 42.17 10.29
C ILE A 17 -11.91 43.02 9.48
N LEU A 18 -12.27 43.34 8.24
CA LEU A 18 -11.45 44.10 7.30
C LEU A 18 -12.24 45.28 6.76
N GLY A 19 -11.67 46.48 6.74
CA GLY A 19 -12.20 47.62 5.99
C GLY A 19 -12.18 47.36 4.50
N LYS A 20 -13.32 47.36 3.81
CA LYS A 20 -13.43 47.01 2.39
C LYS A 20 -12.51 47.91 1.53
N GLY A 21 -11.66 47.27 0.74
CA GLY A 21 -10.71 47.98 -0.13
C GLY A 21 -9.46 48.56 0.58
N THR A 22 -9.25 48.18 1.85
CA THR A 22 -8.08 48.59 2.66
C THR A 22 -7.33 47.40 3.23
N THR A 23 -6.15 47.64 3.80
CA THR A 23 -5.41 46.65 4.60
C THR A 23 -5.66 46.77 6.10
N ASN A 24 -6.59 47.68 6.50
CA ASN A 24 -6.91 47.93 7.90
C ASN A 24 -7.89 46.87 8.39
N GLY A 25 -7.41 45.94 9.22
CA GLY A 25 -8.21 44.78 9.73
C GLY A 25 -7.82 44.38 11.14
N THR A 26 -8.67 43.62 11.78
CA THR A 26 -8.49 43.02 13.11
C THR A 26 -9.22 41.69 13.18
N ILE A 27 -8.99 40.91 14.26
CA ILE A 27 -9.72 39.66 14.55
C ILE A 27 -10.47 39.82 15.89
N THR A 28 -11.54 39.06 16.08
CA THR A 28 -12.28 39.01 17.35
C THR A 28 -11.51 38.24 18.41
N ASP A 29 -11.65 38.67 19.65
CA ASP A 29 -11.14 38.01 20.85
C ASP A 29 -12.03 36.85 21.33
N MET A 30 -11.74 36.26 22.52
CA MET A 30 -12.47 35.14 23.10
C MET A 30 -13.95 35.48 23.44
N ASP A 31 -14.30 36.76 23.58
CA ASP A 31 -15.66 37.21 23.80
C ASP A 31 -16.34 37.67 22.48
N GLY A 32 -15.72 37.38 21.31
CA GLY A 32 -16.20 37.85 20.03
C GLY A 32 -16.04 39.36 19.81
N LYS A 33 -15.30 40.06 20.68
CA LYS A 33 -15.13 41.52 20.61
C LYS A 33 -14.00 41.89 19.71
N PHE A 34 -14.11 43.00 19.01
CA PHE A 34 -13.05 43.56 18.18
C PHE A 34 -12.92 45.08 18.35
N THR A 35 -11.75 45.57 18.08
CA THR A 35 -11.45 47.02 18.00
C THR A 35 -10.67 47.30 16.72
N LEU A 36 -11.21 48.15 15.86
CA LEU A 36 -10.60 48.62 14.66
C LEU A 36 -10.44 50.14 14.74
N ILE A 37 -9.22 50.61 14.62
CA ILE A 37 -8.93 52.06 14.72
C ILE A 37 -8.79 52.66 13.31
N ASN A 38 -8.94 53.99 13.22
CA ASN A 38 -8.81 54.73 11.96
C ASN A 38 -9.80 54.30 10.86
N VAL A 39 -11.04 54.04 11.22
CA VAL A 39 -12.10 53.66 10.30
C VAL A 39 -12.92 54.91 9.91
N PRO A 40 -13.01 55.23 8.62
CA PRO A 40 -13.88 56.33 8.15
C PRO A 40 -15.35 56.08 8.45
N GLU A 41 -16.12 57.12 8.73
CA GLU A 41 -17.56 57.04 9.06
C GLU A 41 -18.40 56.34 7.95
N ASN A 42 -17.99 56.45 6.72
CA ASN A 42 -18.63 55.86 5.55
C ASN A 42 -18.00 54.55 5.11
N ALA A 43 -17.10 53.97 5.90
CA ALA A 43 -16.46 52.67 5.60
C ALA A 43 -17.44 51.51 5.65
N ILE A 44 -17.20 50.47 4.83
CA ILE A 44 -17.88 49.19 4.89
C ILE A 44 -16.90 48.20 5.51
N LEU A 45 -17.29 47.49 6.56
CA LEU A 45 -16.55 46.41 7.12
C LEU A 45 -16.98 45.10 6.47
N VAL A 46 -16.01 44.31 6.03
CA VAL A 46 -16.19 42.91 5.61
C VAL A 46 -15.83 42.04 6.79
N VAL A 47 -16.78 41.28 7.28
CA VAL A 47 -16.58 40.32 8.38
C VAL A 47 -16.69 38.92 7.81
N SER A 48 -15.64 38.13 7.98
CA SER A 48 -15.53 36.76 7.49
C SER A 48 -15.03 35.83 8.58
N TYR A 49 -15.56 34.60 8.59
CA TYR A 49 -15.12 33.53 9.47
C TYR A 49 -15.42 32.19 8.84
N ILE A 50 -14.57 31.19 9.05
CA ILE A 50 -14.73 29.85 8.50
C ILE A 50 -16.06 29.23 8.99
N GLY A 51 -16.91 28.83 8.05
CA GLY A 51 -18.24 28.28 8.34
C GLY A 51 -19.36 29.29 8.42
N TYR A 52 -19.13 30.55 8.15
CA TYR A 52 -20.11 31.61 8.12
C TYR A 52 -20.10 32.38 6.79
N LEU A 53 -21.26 32.90 6.38
CA LEU A 53 -21.36 33.78 5.21
C LEU A 53 -20.66 35.12 5.47
N ASP A 54 -19.82 35.53 4.55
CA ASP A 54 -19.22 36.87 4.63
C ASP A 54 -20.29 37.96 4.67
N ARG A 55 -20.12 38.90 5.57
CA ARG A 55 -21.09 39.98 5.76
C ARG A 55 -20.45 41.37 5.59
N GLU A 56 -21.01 42.14 4.71
CA GLU A 56 -20.60 43.55 4.52
C GLU A 56 -21.53 44.44 5.39
N ILE A 57 -20.94 45.29 6.24
CA ILE A 57 -21.65 46.14 7.17
C ILE A 57 -21.12 47.55 7.07
N PRO A 58 -21.99 48.53 6.76
CA PRO A 58 -21.61 49.96 6.77
C PRO A 58 -21.44 50.40 8.23
N VAL A 59 -20.33 51.08 8.50
CA VAL A 59 -20.07 51.71 9.81
C VAL A 59 -21.08 52.81 10.13
N ALA A 60 -21.47 53.64 9.15
CA ALA A 60 -22.52 54.66 9.24
C ALA A 60 -22.43 55.52 10.51
N GLY A 61 -21.19 55.93 10.91
CA GLY A 61 -20.95 56.74 12.08
C GLY A 61 -21.16 56.09 13.45
N LYS A 62 -21.42 54.79 13.53
CA LYS A 62 -21.60 54.07 14.79
C LYS A 62 -20.24 53.74 15.43
N SER A 63 -20.12 54.08 16.71
CA SER A 63 -18.95 53.75 17.52
C SER A 63 -18.86 52.31 18.00
N THR A 64 -20.03 51.62 18.00
CA THR A 64 -20.12 50.21 18.39
C THR A 64 -21.07 49.45 17.45
N LEU A 65 -20.66 48.27 16.97
CA LEU A 65 -21.43 47.42 16.07
C LEU A 65 -21.61 46.04 16.68
N GLU A 66 -22.86 45.54 16.66
CA GLU A 66 -23.17 44.12 16.87
C GLU A 66 -23.34 43.45 15.50
N ILE A 67 -22.53 42.47 15.21
CA ILE A 67 -22.50 41.81 13.91
C ILE A 67 -22.92 40.36 14.11
N ARG A 68 -24.04 39.98 13.50
CA ARG A 68 -24.48 38.58 13.49
C ARG A 68 -24.08 37.92 12.21
N LEU A 69 -23.23 36.91 12.30
CA LEU A 69 -22.91 36.07 11.17
C LEU A 69 -23.94 34.95 11.06
N LYS A 70 -24.36 34.69 9.82
CA LYS A 70 -25.20 33.56 9.48
C LYS A 70 -24.30 32.40 9.12
N GLU A 71 -24.55 31.23 9.74
CA GLU A 71 -23.81 30.03 9.35
C GLU A 71 -23.97 29.81 7.83
N ASP A 72 -22.83 29.57 7.18
CA ASP A 72 -22.83 29.14 5.79
C ASP A 72 -23.27 27.67 5.76
N THR A 73 -24.57 27.45 5.71
CA THR A 73 -25.15 26.11 5.52
C THR A 73 -24.89 25.58 4.10
N GLN A 74 -24.50 26.45 3.15
CA GLN A 74 -23.76 26.01 1.98
C GLN A 74 -22.32 25.75 2.48
N LYS A 75 -22.02 24.51 2.91
CA LYS A 75 -20.64 24.05 3.01
C LYS A 75 -19.90 24.60 1.81
N LEU A 76 -18.84 25.40 2.07
CA LEU A 76 -17.84 25.75 1.08
C LEU A 76 -17.79 24.61 0.06
N ASP A 77 -18.04 24.91 -1.19
CA ASP A 77 -18.04 23.93 -2.28
C ASP A 77 -16.80 23.04 -2.10
N GLU A 78 -17.00 21.87 -1.47
CA GLU A 78 -15.89 20.93 -1.19
C GLU A 78 -15.29 20.60 -2.54
N VAL A 79 -14.07 21.05 -2.71
CA VAL A 79 -13.35 20.90 -3.96
C VAL A 79 -12.55 19.62 -3.89
N VAL A 80 -12.74 18.75 -4.85
CA VAL A 80 -12.07 17.44 -4.91
C VAL A 80 -11.10 17.44 -6.06
N VAL A 81 -9.89 16.96 -5.82
CA VAL A 81 -8.91 16.74 -6.88
C VAL A 81 -9.34 15.51 -7.68
N VAL A 82 -9.59 15.68 -8.96
CA VAL A 82 -10.07 14.66 -9.87
C VAL A 82 -9.18 14.60 -11.11
N GLY A 83 -8.44 13.56 -11.24
CA GLY A 83 -7.52 13.43 -12.35
C GLY A 83 -6.51 14.58 -12.36
N TYR A 84 -6.31 15.21 -13.49
CA TYR A 84 -5.39 16.33 -13.65
C TYR A 84 -6.01 17.71 -13.35
N GLY A 85 -7.12 17.75 -12.61
CA GLY A 85 -7.83 19.00 -12.30
C GLY A 85 -8.56 18.94 -10.97
N VAL A 86 -9.24 20.04 -10.68
CA VAL A 86 -10.01 20.23 -9.45
C VAL A 86 -11.47 20.43 -9.85
N GLN A 87 -12.39 19.73 -9.23
CA GLN A 87 -13.84 19.87 -9.46
C GLN A 87 -14.57 20.10 -8.16
N LYS A 88 -15.68 20.85 -8.22
CA LYS A 88 -16.61 20.94 -7.10
C LYS A 88 -17.27 19.58 -6.88
N LYS A 89 -17.31 19.09 -5.65
CA LYS A 89 -17.91 17.79 -5.29
C LYS A 89 -19.36 17.66 -5.78
N VAL A 90 -20.09 18.77 -5.78
CA VAL A 90 -21.49 18.83 -6.26
C VAL A 90 -21.60 18.51 -7.75
N ASN A 91 -20.58 18.83 -8.54
CA ASN A 91 -20.56 18.64 -9.99
C ASN A 91 -19.95 17.28 -10.41
N MET A 92 -19.50 16.48 -9.47
CA MET A 92 -18.91 15.17 -9.77
C MET A 92 -19.97 14.16 -10.20
N THR A 93 -19.68 13.43 -11.25
CA THR A 93 -20.54 12.36 -11.82
C THR A 93 -20.07 10.96 -11.46
N GLY A 94 -18.81 10.81 -11.05
CA GLY A 94 -18.19 9.52 -10.76
C GLY A 94 -18.11 9.19 -9.27
N SER A 95 -17.63 7.98 -8.96
CA SER A 95 -17.50 7.44 -7.61
C SER A 95 -16.13 7.76 -7.02
N ILE A 96 -16.10 8.64 -6.01
CA ILE A 96 -14.88 9.05 -5.30
C ILE A 96 -15.10 8.97 -3.80
N SER A 97 -14.12 8.43 -3.09
CA SER A 97 -14.05 8.52 -1.64
C SER A 97 -12.83 9.35 -1.23
N ASN A 98 -13.04 10.32 -0.34
CA ASN A 98 -11.97 11.17 0.16
C ASN A 98 -11.59 10.78 1.58
N VAL A 99 -10.31 10.77 1.87
CA VAL A 99 -9.73 10.61 3.21
C VAL A 99 -8.93 11.86 3.51
N LYS A 100 -9.20 12.50 4.64
CA LYS A 100 -8.49 13.70 5.07
C LYS A 100 -7.19 13.33 5.77
N ALA A 101 -6.22 14.23 5.70
CA ALA A 101 -4.93 14.07 6.36
C ALA A 101 -5.03 13.84 7.88
N ASP A 102 -5.95 14.55 8.53
CA ASP A 102 -6.14 14.44 9.98
C ASP A 102 -6.59 13.03 10.39
N ASP A 103 -7.40 12.38 9.56
CA ASP A 103 -7.84 11.00 9.80
C ASP A 103 -6.68 10.00 9.70
N LEU A 104 -5.68 10.27 8.88
CA LEU A 104 -4.51 9.41 8.70
C LEU A 104 -3.50 9.52 9.84
N SER A 105 -3.43 10.69 10.47
CA SER A 105 -2.46 10.99 11.52
C SER A 105 -2.80 10.39 12.89
N VAL A 106 -4.03 9.93 13.08
CA VAL A 106 -4.52 9.36 14.35
C VAL A 106 -3.85 8.01 14.67
N ILE A 107 -3.51 7.22 13.65
CA ILE A 107 -2.85 5.93 13.84
C ILE A 107 -1.33 6.13 13.72
N PRO A 108 -0.54 5.80 14.75
CA PRO A 108 0.91 5.87 14.69
C PRO A 108 1.50 4.74 13.82
N SER A 109 1.11 4.71 12.55
CA SER A 109 1.61 3.74 11.59
C SER A 109 2.90 4.24 10.93
N THR A 110 3.79 3.32 10.62
CA THR A 110 5.07 3.57 9.96
C THR A 110 4.96 3.61 8.45
N ASN A 111 3.92 2.96 7.89
CA ASN A 111 3.56 2.99 6.48
C ASN A 111 2.20 3.63 6.25
N LEU A 112 2.09 4.44 5.21
CA LEU A 112 0.84 5.13 4.88
C LEU A 112 -0.30 4.17 4.56
N SER A 113 -0.04 3.06 3.85
CA SER A 113 -1.07 2.07 3.51
C SER A 113 -1.77 1.49 4.74
N ASN A 114 -1.05 1.25 5.83
CA ASN A 114 -1.63 0.72 7.06
C ASN A 114 -2.61 1.70 7.74
N SER A 115 -2.37 3.02 7.58
CA SER A 115 -3.24 4.05 8.14
C SER A 115 -4.61 4.16 7.44
N LEU A 116 -4.79 3.49 6.30
CA LEU A 116 -6.00 3.58 5.48
C LEU A 116 -7.08 2.55 5.85
N ALA A 117 -6.76 1.56 6.67
CA ALA A 117 -7.69 0.47 7.00
C ALA A 117 -9.02 1.00 7.57
N GLY A 118 -10.14 0.59 6.96
CA GLY A 118 -11.50 0.98 7.36
C GLY A 118 -11.90 2.43 7.00
N ARG A 119 -11.04 3.23 6.33
CA ARG A 119 -11.30 4.66 6.06
C ARG A 119 -11.79 4.97 4.66
N ALA A 120 -11.57 4.07 3.70
CA ALA A 120 -11.98 4.25 2.32
C ALA A 120 -13.03 3.21 1.92
N PRO A 121 -14.31 3.59 1.74
CA PRO A 121 -15.36 2.68 1.24
C PRO A 121 -14.96 2.09 -0.11
N GLY A 122 -15.16 0.78 -0.29
CA GLY A 122 -14.79 0.07 -1.53
C GLY A 122 -13.30 -0.29 -1.64
N ALA A 123 -12.47 0.10 -0.66
CA ALA A 123 -11.09 -0.33 -0.55
C ALA A 123 -10.92 -1.33 0.59
N THR A 124 -10.35 -2.48 0.30
CA THR A 124 -9.94 -3.48 1.28
C THR A 124 -8.44 -3.36 1.49
N ILE A 125 -8.02 -3.12 2.72
CA ILE A 125 -6.61 -2.98 3.09
C ILE A 125 -6.27 -4.16 3.99
N THR A 126 -5.34 -4.99 3.54
CA THR A 126 -4.94 -6.22 4.22
C THR A 126 -3.45 -6.16 4.54
N GLY A 127 -3.11 -6.15 5.81
CA GLY A 127 -1.73 -6.34 6.25
C GLY A 127 -1.41 -7.84 6.27
N ASN A 128 -0.39 -8.26 5.53
CA ASN A 128 -0.01 -9.67 5.43
C ASN A 128 0.86 -10.13 6.60
N SER A 129 1.50 -9.20 7.30
CA SER A 129 2.33 -9.49 8.48
C SER A 129 2.25 -8.36 9.50
N GLY A 130 2.57 -8.68 10.75
CA GLY A 130 2.76 -7.70 11.83
C GLY A 130 4.18 -7.14 11.89
N LEU A 131 4.97 -7.31 10.84
CA LEU A 131 6.32 -6.79 10.76
C LEU A 131 6.36 -5.27 10.79
N MET A 132 7.42 -4.80 11.36
CA MET A 132 7.90 -3.44 11.26
C MET A 132 8.09 -3.06 9.77
N GLY A 133 7.48 -1.96 9.36
CA GLY A 133 7.55 -1.51 7.97
C GLY A 133 6.79 -2.39 6.97
N ALA A 134 6.00 -3.38 7.44
CA ALA A 134 5.18 -4.21 6.55
C ALA A 134 4.19 -3.37 5.76
N LYS A 135 4.11 -3.65 4.47
CA LYS A 135 3.23 -2.97 3.54
C LYS A 135 1.88 -3.67 3.50
N SER A 136 0.79 -2.93 3.60
CA SER A 136 -0.54 -3.48 3.36
C SER A 136 -0.82 -3.55 1.87
N GLU A 137 -1.49 -4.60 1.41
CA GLU A 137 -2.11 -4.64 0.10
C GLU A 137 -3.36 -3.77 0.09
N ILE A 138 -3.55 -3.01 -0.97
CA ILE A 138 -4.73 -2.19 -1.19
C ILE A 138 -5.49 -2.76 -2.38
N ARG A 139 -6.71 -3.24 -2.17
CA ARG A 139 -7.56 -3.78 -3.23
C ARG A 139 -8.84 -2.97 -3.33
N MET A 140 -9.18 -2.50 -4.53
CA MET A 140 -10.39 -1.73 -4.76
C MET A 140 -11.42 -2.57 -5.52
N ARG A 141 -12.64 -2.68 -4.97
CA ARG A 141 -13.78 -3.38 -5.60
C ARG A 141 -13.39 -4.77 -6.12
N GLY A 142 -12.67 -5.56 -5.32
CA GLY A 142 -12.26 -6.92 -5.70
C GLY A 142 -11.20 -6.99 -6.80
N GLY A 143 -10.42 -5.93 -7.02
CA GLY A 143 -9.29 -5.96 -7.95
C GLY A 143 -8.19 -6.93 -7.54
N PHE A 144 -7.38 -7.38 -8.52
CA PHE A 144 -6.35 -8.41 -8.35
C PHE A 144 -4.95 -7.88 -8.06
N GLY A 145 -4.80 -6.59 -7.83
CA GLY A 145 -3.52 -5.95 -7.52
C GLY A 145 -3.74 -4.61 -6.88
N ASP A 146 -2.65 -3.97 -6.53
CA ASP A 146 -2.69 -2.61 -6.01
C ASP A 146 -3.31 -1.64 -7.02
N PRO A 147 -3.99 -0.59 -6.54
CA PRO A 147 -4.43 0.50 -7.40
C PRO A 147 -3.25 1.29 -7.94
N LEU A 148 -3.49 2.08 -8.96
CA LEU A 148 -2.52 3.05 -9.43
C LEU A 148 -2.37 4.18 -8.42
N PHE A 149 -1.14 4.54 -8.06
CA PHE A 149 -0.86 5.68 -7.19
C PHE A 149 -0.48 6.89 -8.04
N VAL A 150 -1.10 8.02 -7.74
CA VAL A 150 -0.81 9.31 -8.39
C VAL A 150 -0.53 10.34 -7.30
N ILE A 151 0.69 10.88 -7.28
CA ILE A 151 1.12 11.86 -6.27
C ILE A 151 1.42 13.18 -6.98
N ASP A 152 0.73 14.25 -6.60
CA ASP A 152 0.83 15.60 -7.19
C ASP A 152 0.70 15.61 -8.73
N GLY A 153 -0.17 14.71 -9.25
CA GLY A 153 -0.46 14.60 -10.68
C GLY A 153 0.51 13.74 -11.49
N VAL A 154 1.41 13.01 -10.84
CA VAL A 154 2.37 12.11 -11.50
C VAL A 154 2.17 10.67 -11.03
N ILE A 155 2.20 9.72 -11.96
CA ILE A 155 2.09 8.29 -11.66
C ILE A 155 3.35 7.84 -10.91
N ARG A 156 3.13 7.15 -9.78
CA ARG A 156 4.16 6.62 -8.90
C ARG A 156 3.88 5.16 -8.56
N ASP A 157 4.89 4.47 -8.08
CA ASP A 157 4.75 3.11 -7.57
C ASP A 157 4.26 3.10 -6.11
N LYS A 158 3.92 1.92 -5.62
CA LYS A 158 3.48 1.72 -4.25
C LYS A 158 4.55 2.09 -3.23
N GLU A 159 5.83 1.92 -3.55
CA GLU A 159 6.91 2.23 -2.64
C GLU A 159 6.99 3.74 -2.36
N ALA A 160 6.87 4.56 -3.40
CA ALA A 160 6.81 6.02 -3.25
C ALA A 160 5.57 6.46 -2.45
N PHE A 161 4.44 5.76 -2.60
CA PHE A 161 3.23 6.01 -1.82
C PHE A 161 3.39 5.63 -0.35
N ASP A 162 3.92 4.45 -0.03
CA ASP A 162 4.11 3.97 1.34
C ASP A 162 5.13 4.80 2.13
N LEU A 163 6.04 5.47 1.43
CA LEU A 163 7.04 6.36 2.03
C LEU A 163 6.51 7.75 2.39
N LEU A 164 5.33 8.13 1.90
CA LEU A 164 4.72 9.41 2.27
C LEU A 164 4.42 9.46 3.78
N GLU A 165 4.61 10.67 4.33
CA GLU A 165 4.24 10.95 5.70
C GLU A 165 2.80 11.46 5.77
N PRO A 166 1.94 10.96 6.68
CA PRO A 166 0.57 11.46 6.83
C PRO A 166 0.49 12.98 6.96
N TYR A 167 1.48 13.58 7.60
CA TYR A 167 1.54 15.03 7.87
C TYR A 167 1.83 15.90 6.64
N GLU A 168 2.37 15.34 5.57
CA GLU A 168 2.61 16.07 4.32
C GLU A 168 1.42 16.02 3.35
N ILE A 169 0.44 15.17 3.64
CA ILE A 169 -0.75 14.99 2.80
C ILE A 169 -1.75 16.11 3.10
N ASP A 170 -2.31 16.70 2.06
CA ASP A 170 -3.45 17.60 2.12
C ASP A 170 -4.75 16.82 1.95
N GLN A 171 -4.84 16.02 0.89
CA GLN A 171 -6.02 15.24 0.54
C GLN A 171 -5.62 13.93 -0.15
N MET A 172 -6.41 12.88 0.10
CA MET A 172 -6.33 11.62 -0.61
C MET A 172 -7.71 11.25 -1.17
N SER A 173 -7.75 10.90 -2.46
CA SER A 173 -8.97 10.51 -3.16
C SER A 173 -8.84 9.12 -3.78
N PHE A 174 -9.84 8.28 -3.56
CA PHE A 174 -9.94 6.94 -4.14
C PHE A 174 -10.92 6.98 -5.31
N LEU A 175 -10.39 6.82 -6.53
CA LEU A 175 -11.18 6.83 -7.77
C LEU A 175 -11.56 5.38 -8.07
N LYS A 176 -12.85 5.06 -7.92
CA LYS A 176 -13.32 3.66 -7.88
C LYS A 176 -14.05 3.22 -9.13
N ASP A 177 -14.47 4.13 -9.99
CA ASP A 177 -15.20 3.86 -11.22
C ASP A 177 -14.45 4.32 -12.47
N ALA A 178 -14.97 3.92 -13.63
CA ALA A 178 -14.32 4.25 -14.87
C ALA A 178 -14.41 5.74 -15.24
N ALA A 179 -15.43 6.48 -14.79
CA ALA A 179 -15.56 7.90 -15.11
C ALA A 179 -14.42 8.71 -14.47
N THR A 180 -14.08 8.40 -13.22
CA THR A 180 -13.01 9.10 -12.50
C THR A 180 -11.61 8.58 -12.83
N ALA A 181 -11.48 7.27 -13.09
CA ALA A 181 -10.20 6.60 -13.30
C ALA A 181 -9.73 6.57 -14.76
N SER A 182 -10.62 6.77 -15.76
CA SER A 182 -10.29 6.64 -17.19
C SER A 182 -9.19 7.58 -17.68
N ILE A 183 -9.03 8.74 -17.07
CA ILE A 183 -7.94 9.67 -17.35
C ILE A 183 -6.57 9.03 -17.11
N TYR A 184 -6.50 8.02 -16.25
CA TYR A 184 -5.32 7.21 -15.97
C TYR A 184 -5.27 5.89 -16.77
N GLY A 185 -6.34 5.55 -17.48
CA GLY A 185 -6.50 4.56 -18.57
C GLY A 185 -5.88 3.21 -18.29
N SER A 186 -4.79 2.95 -19.00
CA SER A 186 -4.15 1.63 -19.10
C SER A 186 -3.54 1.05 -17.81
N ALA A 187 -3.47 1.80 -16.75
CA ALA A 187 -2.94 1.34 -15.44
C ALA A 187 -4.00 1.40 -14.33
N ALA A 188 -5.23 1.84 -14.66
CA ALA A 188 -6.26 2.13 -13.69
C ALA A 188 -7.28 1.00 -13.47
N GLY A 189 -7.09 -0.18 -14.06
CA GLY A 189 -8.02 -1.31 -13.97
C GLY A 189 -8.31 -1.77 -12.54
N ASN A 190 -7.39 -1.55 -11.61
CA ASN A 190 -7.55 -1.82 -10.19
C ASN A 190 -8.00 -0.59 -9.35
N GLY A 191 -8.35 0.53 -10.02
CA GLY A 191 -8.66 1.81 -9.38
C GLY A 191 -7.45 2.72 -9.24
N VAL A 192 -7.65 3.93 -8.72
CA VAL A 192 -6.59 4.94 -8.55
C VAL A 192 -6.65 5.54 -7.15
N VAL A 193 -5.51 5.69 -6.51
CA VAL A 193 -5.32 6.48 -5.28
C VAL A 193 -4.59 7.76 -5.66
N LEU A 194 -5.28 8.87 -5.55
CA LEU A 194 -4.76 10.19 -5.87
C LEU A 194 -4.40 10.90 -4.56
N VAL A 195 -3.15 11.34 -4.45
CA VAL A 195 -2.62 12.06 -3.29
C VAL A 195 -2.21 13.46 -3.71
N THR A 196 -2.68 14.44 -2.96
CA THR A 196 -2.21 15.82 -3.05
C THR A 196 -1.45 16.17 -1.78
N THR A 197 -0.27 16.75 -1.93
CA THR A 197 0.55 17.15 -0.79
C THR A 197 0.32 18.60 -0.41
N LYS A 198 0.60 18.96 0.84
CA LYS A 198 0.41 20.31 1.38
C LYS A 198 1.23 21.34 0.63
N GLY A 199 0.63 22.47 0.35
CA GLY A 199 1.27 23.63 -0.24
C GLY A 199 1.34 24.82 0.72
N GLY A 200 2.01 25.87 0.29
CA GLY A 200 2.02 27.17 1.00
C GLY A 200 0.76 27.99 0.73
N THR A 201 0.52 28.98 1.57
CA THR A 201 -0.61 29.92 1.45
C THR A 201 -0.09 31.32 1.13
N LYS A 202 -0.75 32.04 0.19
CA LYS A 202 -0.38 33.43 -0.15
C LYS A 202 -0.61 34.36 1.05
N ASN A 203 0.25 35.39 1.15
CA ASN A 203 0.16 36.45 2.16
C ASN A 203 0.08 35.94 3.60
N GLN A 204 0.66 34.78 3.88
CA GLN A 204 0.71 34.18 5.19
C GLN A 204 2.12 34.29 5.78
N LYS A 205 2.20 34.77 7.03
CA LYS A 205 3.44 34.71 7.80
C LYS A 205 3.85 33.24 8.01
N PRO A 206 5.16 32.95 8.12
CA PRO A 206 5.61 31.59 8.39
C PRO A 206 4.94 30.97 9.62
N ILE A 207 4.29 29.82 9.45
CA ILE A 207 3.74 29.02 10.52
C ILE A 207 4.60 27.78 10.65
N PHE A 208 5.14 27.56 11.84
CA PHE A 208 5.93 26.38 12.19
C PHE A 208 5.03 25.38 12.92
N ASN A 209 5.02 24.14 12.45
CA ASN A 209 4.33 23.05 13.10
C ASN A 209 5.33 21.96 13.46
N TYR A 210 5.36 21.58 14.72
CA TYR A 210 6.07 20.40 15.18
C TYR A 210 5.07 19.36 15.63
N GLN A 211 5.27 18.11 15.21
CA GLN A 211 4.50 16.96 15.65
C GLN A 211 5.45 15.84 16.06
N GLY A 212 5.22 15.29 17.24
CA GLY A 212 5.99 14.18 17.76
C GLY A 212 5.06 13.10 18.30
N SER A 213 5.41 11.85 18.06
CA SER A 213 4.72 10.71 18.65
C SER A 213 5.71 9.65 19.14
N TYR A 214 5.33 8.98 20.20
CA TYR A 214 5.97 7.78 20.69
C TYR A 214 4.88 6.72 20.89
N ALA A 215 5.06 5.56 20.31
CA ALA A 215 4.12 4.46 20.41
C ALA A 215 4.83 3.17 20.78
N PHE A 216 4.21 2.39 21.64
CA PHE A 216 4.59 1.03 21.95
C PHE A 216 3.40 0.12 21.74
N SER A 217 3.66 -1.10 21.34
CA SER A 217 2.64 -2.09 21.05
C SER A 217 2.90 -3.38 21.82
N LYS A 218 1.85 -4.11 22.07
CA LYS A 218 1.92 -5.47 22.61
C LYS A 218 0.86 -6.34 21.93
N PRO A 219 1.04 -7.65 21.90
CA PRO A 219 0.02 -8.55 21.37
C PRO A 219 -1.32 -8.37 22.09
N THR A 220 -2.41 -8.38 21.34
CA THR A 220 -3.78 -8.37 21.89
C THR A 220 -4.20 -9.72 22.40
N GLN A 221 -3.56 -10.79 21.94
CA GLN A 221 -3.72 -12.16 22.42
C GLN A 221 -2.36 -12.69 22.80
N GLU A 222 -2.32 -13.53 23.81
CA GLU A 222 -1.12 -14.28 24.15
C GLU A 222 -0.69 -15.11 22.94
N LEU A 223 0.58 -14.97 22.60
CA LEU A 223 1.16 -15.80 21.55
C LEU A 223 1.00 -17.25 22.00
N PHE A 224 0.65 -18.12 21.08
CA PHE A 224 0.27 -19.54 21.30
C PHE A 224 1.19 -20.37 22.19
N ALA A 225 2.28 -19.81 22.65
CA ALA A 225 3.24 -20.40 23.56
C ALA A 225 2.63 -21.00 24.82
N ASP A 226 1.55 -20.40 25.32
CA ASP A 226 0.90 -20.85 26.57
C ASP A 226 -0.16 -21.94 26.32
N ARG A 227 -0.43 -22.29 25.08
CA ARG A 227 -1.39 -23.34 24.72
C ARG A 227 -0.78 -24.72 24.53
N TRP A 228 0.54 -24.81 24.52
CA TRP A 228 1.29 -26.03 24.29
C TRP A 228 2.57 -25.93 25.11
N ASP A 229 2.69 -26.78 26.12
CA ASP A 229 3.83 -26.78 27.05
C ASP A 229 4.74 -28.01 26.84
N ALA A 230 5.75 -28.16 27.70
CA ALA A 230 6.66 -29.28 27.65
C ALA A 230 5.98 -30.62 27.94
N ILE A 231 4.92 -30.63 28.74
CA ILE A 231 4.14 -31.86 29.03
C ILE A 231 3.35 -32.28 27.79
N ASP A 232 2.77 -31.31 27.06
CA ASP A 232 2.08 -31.59 25.80
C ASP A 232 3.05 -32.15 24.75
N ASP A 233 4.32 -31.71 24.71
CA ASP A 233 5.35 -32.26 23.85
C ASP A 233 5.64 -33.74 24.19
N LEU A 234 5.76 -34.06 25.47
CA LEU A 234 5.98 -35.45 25.91
C LEU A 234 4.78 -36.32 25.54
N ASP A 235 3.56 -35.84 25.75
CA ASP A 235 2.32 -36.50 25.38
C ASP A 235 2.24 -36.75 23.88
N TYR A 236 2.57 -35.76 23.09
CA TYR A 236 2.62 -35.88 21.63
C TYR A 236 3.62 -36.94 21.16
N GLN A 237 4.86 -36.90 21.69
CA GLN A 237 5.87 -37.91 21.36
C GLN A 237 5.43 -39.32 21.73
N ASN A 238 4.84 -39.50 22.91
CA ASN A 238 4.29 -40.79 23.34
C ASN A 238 3.07 -41.22 22.50
N ALA A 239 2.24 -40.27 22.07
CA ALA A 239 1.11 -40.58 21.17
C ALA A 239 1.58 -41.05 19.79
N VAL A 240 2.61 -40.36 19.23
CA VAL A 240 3.25 -40.79 17.96
C VAL A 240 3.85 -42.19 18.08
N ALA A 241 4.57 -42.49 19.15
CA ALA A 241 5.15 -43.80 19.40
C ALA A 241 4.08 -44.91 19.51
N ARG A 242 2.99 -44.62 20.22
CA ARG A 242 1.83 -45.55 20.28
C ARG A 242 1.22 -45.80 18.91
N PHE A 243 1.07 -44.75 18.11
CA PHE A 243 0.54 -44.90 16.75
C PHE A 243 1.45 -45.72 15.83
N GLN A 244 2.77 -45.57 15.99
CA GLN A 244 3.78 -46.28 15.23
C GLN A 244 4.05 -47.70 15.78
N GLY A 245 3.53 -48.05 16.96
CA GLY A 245 3.80 -49.32 17.61
C GLY A 245 5.24 -49.45 18.14
N THR A 246 5.90 -48.30 18.43
CA THR A 246 7.26 -48.26 18.99
C THR A 246 7.22 -48.09 20.52
N PRO A 247 8.31 -48.42 21.24
CA PRO A 247 8.41 -48.16 22.68
C PRO A 247 8.16 -46.66 22.98
N LEU A 248 7.54 -46.36 24.13
CA LEU A 248 7.30 -45.00 24.56
C LEU A 248 8.63 -44.30 24.85
N PRO A 249 8.91 -43.17 24.23
CA PRO A 249 10.17 -42.45 24.45
C PRO A 249 10.25 -41.74 25.80
N ASN A 250 9.09 -41.43 26.44
CA ASN A 250 9.04 -40.64 27.66
C ASN A 250 8.33 -41.43 28.79
N GLY A 251 8.95 -41.56 29.98
CA GLY A 251 8.44 -42.19 31.16
C GLY A 251 8.05 -41.18 32.24
N GLU A 252 7.60 -41.67 33.43
CA GLU A 252 7.15 -40.81 34.51
C GLU A 252 8.28 -39.92 35.07
N GLU A 253 9.52 -40.33 34.95
CA GLU A 253 10.65 -39.52 35.40
C GLU A 253 10.81 -38.25 34.57
N GLU A 254 10.63 -38.31 33.26
CA GLU A 254 10.64 -37.13 32.40
C GLU A 254 9.49 -36.21 32.70
N TYR A 255 8.28 -36.75 32.86
CA TYR A 255 7.12 -35.93 33.22
C TYR A 255 7.32 -35.23 34.56
N ALA A 256 7.86 -35.96 35.57
CA ALA A 256 8.16 -35.36 36.89
C ALA A 256 9.22 -34.25 36.78
N TYR A 257 10.28 -34.47 35.98
CA TYR A 257 11.34 -33.47 35.79
C TYR A 257 10.79 -32.14 35.24
N PHE A 258 10.02 -32.16 34.16
CA PHE A 258 9.45 -30.95 33.56
C PHE A 258 8.40 -30.28 34.46
N ARG A 259 7.54 -31.08 35.10
CA ARG A 259 6.48 -30.64 36.02
C ARG A 259 7.05 -29.97 37.28
N ASP A 260 7.96 -30.66 37.96
CA ASP A 260 8.45 -30.23 39.24
C ASP A 260 9.37 -29.03 39.14
N ASN A 261 10.14 -28.93 38.06
CA ASN A 261 11.02 -27.81 37.80
C ASN A 261 10.35 -26.69 37.03
N LYS A 262 9.10 -26.88 36.58
CA LYS A 262 8.34 -25.90 35.76
C LYS A 262 9.09 -25.46 34.51
N ILE A 263 9.78 -26.40 33.87
CA ILE A 263 10.59 -26.12 32.68
C ILE A 263 9.68 -26.12 31.45
N ASN A 264 9.75 -25.03 30.68
CA ASN A 264 9.05 -24.85 29.44
C ASN A 264 9.87 -23.92 28.56
N TYR A 265 10.60 -24.45 27.58
CA TYR A 265 11.44 -23.64 26.67
C TYR A 265 10.63 -23.06 25.54
N ASN A 266 10.45 -21.75 25.54
CA ASN A 266 9.68 -21.06 24.51
C ASN A 266 10.60 -20.18 23.64
N VAL A 267 10.50 -20.34 22.32
CA VAL A 267 11.25 -19.52 21.36
C VAL A 267 11.04 -18.03 21.59
N ASN A 268 9.78 -17.65 21.89
CA ASN A 268 9.43 -16.24 22.05
C ASN A 268 10.10 -15.57 23.26
N ASP A 269 10.47 -16.31 24.30
CA ASP A 269 11.18 -15.76 25.46
C ASP A 269 12.55 -15.19 25.10
N TYR A 270 13.11 -15.65 23.97
CA TYR A 270 14.44 -15.26 23.50
C TYR A 270 14.41 -14.23 22.38
N ILE A 271 13.40 -14.27 21.51
CA ILE A 271 13.39 -13.49 20.28
C ILE A 271 12.32 -12.42 20.24
N TRP A 272 11.29 -12.52 21.10
CA TRP A 272 10.19 -11.55 21.13
C TRP A 272 10.56 -10.33 21.97
N GLN A 273 10.15 -9.17 21.47
CA GLN A 273 10.16 -7.90 22.22
C GLN A 273 8.90 -7.11 21.89
N ASN A 274 8.49 -6.22 22.81
CA ASN A 274 7.40 -5.32 22.51
C ASN A 274 7.87 -4.24 21.53
N PRO A 275 7.26 -4.13 20.36
CA PRO A 275 7.68 -3.15 19.37
C PRO A 275 7.37 -1.73 19.84
N TRP A 276 8.24 -0.80 19.45
CA TRP A 276 8.03 0.61 19.66
C TRP A 276 8.44 1.43 18.44
N ASN A 277 7.85 2.61 18.30
CA ASN A 277 8.29 3.59 17.32
C ASN A 277 8.25 5.01 17.89
N THR A 278 9.09 5.86 17.35
CA THR A 278 9.04 7.32 17.57
C THR A 278 9.11 8.04 16.25
N LYS A 279 8.29 9.08 16.13
CA LYS A 279 8.19 9.88 14.93
C LYS A 279 8.21 11.36 15.28
N HIS A 280 9.00 12.13 14.55
CA HIS A 280 9.12 13.56 14.71
C HIS A 280 9.06 14.24 13.35
N SER A 281 8.24 15.26 13.22
CA SER A 281 8.17 16.08 12.01
C SER A 281 8.14 17.56 12.37
N LEU A 282 8.87 18.34 11.61
CA LEU A 282 8.87 19.78 11.67
C LEU A 282 8.55 20.33 10.28
N SER A 283 7.52 21.16 10.19
CA SER A 283 7.16 21.82 8.96
C SER A 283 7.04 23.33 9.11
N VAL A 284 7.25 24.01 8.01
CA VAL A 284 7.00 25.45 7.88
C VAL A 284 6.22 25.70 6.61
N ASN A 285 5.12 26.45 6.70
CA ASN A 285 4.35 26.93 5.57
C ASN A 285 4.13 28.43 5.65
N GLY A 286 4.04 29.08 4.48
CA GLY A 286 3.83 30.51 4.40
C GLY A 286 3.86 31.01 2.96
N GLY A 287 3.86 32.33 2.79
CA GLY A 287 3.98 32.93 1.48
C GLY A 287 3.83 34.43 1.48
N THR A 288 4.23 35.01 0.36
CA THR A 288 4.01 36.43 0.00
C THR A 288 2.90 36.51 -1.03
N ASP A 289 2.71 37.68 -1.65
CA ASP A 289 1.83 37.87 -2.80
C ASP A 289 2.23 37.02 -4.01
N LYS A 290 3.54 36.73 -4.19
CA LYS A 290 4.10 36.05 -5.36
C LYS A 290 4.65 34.66 -5.08
N VAL A 291 4.98 34.33 -3.85
CA VAL A 291 5.65 33.09 -3.47
C VAL A 291 4.85 32.36 -2.39
N LYS A 292 4.60 31.09 -2.60
CA LYS A 292 4.04 30.18 -1.60
C LYS A 292 5.03 29.04 -1.38
N TYR A 293 5.22 28.65 -0.14
CA TYR A 293 6.13 27.54 0.19
C TYR A 293 5.61 26.68 1.33
N TYR A 294 5.93 25.42 1.24
CA TYR A 294 5.81 24.42 2.30
C TYR A 294 7.11 23.61 2.33
N VAL A 295 7.71 23.48 3.51
CA VAL A 295 8.90 22.66 3.73
C VAL A 295 8.68 21.82 4.96
N MET A 296 9.00 20.52 4.89
CA MET A 296 8.88 19.58 6.00
C MET A 296 10.10 18.67 6.07
N GLY A 297 10.62 18.45 7.27
CA GLY A 297 11.56 17.38 7.58
C GLY A 297 10.96 16.42 8.61
N SER A 298 11.16 15.12 8.43
CA SER A 298 10.73 14.12 9.40
C SER A 298 11.77 13.05 9.67
N PHE A 299 11.68 12.48 10.87
CA PHE A 299 12.49 11.35 11.34
C PHE A 299 11.57 10.33 11.98
N LEU A 300 11.78 9.06 11.63
CA LEU A 300 11.14 7.88 12.25
C LEU A 300 12.24 6.93 12.71
N ALA A 301 12.11 6.40 13.91
CA ALA A 301 12.84 5.22 14.36
C ALA A 301 11.85 4.19 14.92
N GLU A 302 12.08 2.94 14.58
CA GLU A 302 11.19 1.83 14.90
C GLU A 302 11.98 0.57 15.22
N GLU A 303 11.59 -0.14 16.28
CA GLU A 303 12.01 -1.50 16.56
C GLU A 303 10.82 -2.44 16.53
N GLY A 304 10.97 -3.57 15.86
CA GLY A 304 9.91 -4.54 15.61
C GLY A 304 9.68 -5.52 16.74
N SER A 305 8.73 -6.45 16.53
CA SER A 305 8.33 -7.47 17.51
C SER A 305 9.39 -8.54 17.76
N TYR A 306 10.31 -8.73 16.84
CA TYR A 306 11.44 -9.62 17.04
C TYR A 306 12.72 -8.80 17.19
N VAL A 307 13.62 -9.27 18.06
CA VAL A 307 14.97 -8.70 18.16
C VAL A 307 15.65 -8.69 16.80
N SER A 308 16.51 -7.74 16.54
CA SER A 308 17.16 -7.49 15.23
C SER A 308 16.30 -6.84 14.14
N LEU A 309 15.04 -6.50 14.42
CA LEU A 309 14.21 -5.73 13.49
C LEU A 309 14.33 -4.24 13.80
N GLU A 310 15.00 -3.49 12.95
CA GLU A 310 15.23 -2.05 13.12
C GLU A 310 14.93 -1.31 11.81
N ASN A 311 14.24 -0.17 11.91
CA ASN A 311 14.03 0.73 10.77
C ASN A 311 14.27 2.18 11.20
N LYS A 312 14.97 2.94 10.37
CA LYS A 312 15.17 4.39 10.54
C LYS A 312 14.89 5.07 9.22
N LYS A 313 13.97 6.03 9.22
CA LYS A 313 13.56 6.76 8.03
C LYS A 313 13.75 8.26 8.23
N PHE A 314 14.25 8.91 7.19
CA PHE A 314 14.38 10.36 7.07
C PHE A 314 13.62 10.81 5.83
N SER A 315 12.84 11.88 5.95
CA SER A 315 12.10 12.46 4.83
C SER A 315 12.28 13.97 4.80
N LEU A 316 12.40 14.51 3.61
CA LEU A 316 12.45 15.94 3.34
C LEU A 316 11.53 16.26 2.18
N ARG A 317 10.60 17.20 2.35
CA ARG A 317 9.72 17.71 1.31
C ARG A 317 9.81 19.23 1.18
N SER A 318 9.78 19.72 -0.05
CA SER A 318 9.70 21.13 -0.34
C SER A 318 8.76 21.38 -1.51
N ASN A 319 7.66 22.09 -1.28
CA ASN A 319 6.71 22.51 -2.30
C ASN A 319 6.77 24.04 -2.41
N LEU A 320 7.17 24.53 -3.59
CA LEU A 320 7.34 25.93 -3.90
C LEU A 320 6.44 26.30 -5.08
N SER A 321 5.72 27.42 -4.96
CA SER A 321 4.94 27.99 -6.05
C SER A 321 5.28 29.48 -6.19
N VAL A 322 5.68 29.90 -7.39
CA VAL A 322 6.14 31.26 -7.67
C VAL A 322 5.39 31.85 -8.86
N ASP A 323 4.71 32.97 -8.65
CA ASP A 323 4.12 33.76 -9.74
C ASP A 323 5.23 34.59 -10.44
N LEU A 324 5.80 34.03 -11.50
CA LEU A 324 6.87 34.69 -12.29
C LEU A 324 6.37 35.96 -12.99
N THR A 325 5.15 35.88 -13.51
CA THR A 325 4.39 36.98 -14.09
C THR A 325 2.92 36.84 -13.73
N LYS A 326 2.10 37.82 -14.09
CA LYS A 326 0.64 37.71 -13.93
C LYS A 326 -0.01 36.55 -14.75
N TYR A 327 0.74 35.98 -15.68
CA TYR A 327 0.26 34.90 -16.56
C TYR A 327 0.96 33.58 -16.30
N ILE A 328 2.14 33.54 -15.68
CA ILE A 328 2.98 32.37 -15.55
C ILE A 328 3.25 32.07 -14.06
N THR A 329 2.80 30.93 -13.59
CA THR A 329 3.13 30.39 -12.27
C THR A 329 4.00 29.14 -12.43
N MET A 330 5.17 29.15 -11.79
CA MET A 330 6.07 27.99 -11.70
C MET A 330 5.81 27.26 -10.38
N ASN A 331 5.67 25.94 -10.44
CA ASN A 331 5.64 25.09 -9.25
C ASN A 331 6.79 24.10 -9.28
N VAL A 332 7.43 23.92 -8.12
CA VAL A 332 8.51 22.97 -7.89
C VAL A 332 8.19 22.14 -6.65
N ASN A 333 8.03 20.84 -6.82
CA ASN A 333 7.84 19.90 -5.72
C ASN A 333 9.06 18.98 -5.66
N LEU A 334 9.72 18.93 -4.52
CA LEU A 334 10.88 18.09 -4.27
C LEU A 334 10.59 17.21 -3.05
N ASP A 335 10.90 15.93 -3.16
CA ASP A 335 10.76 14.97 -2.08
C ASP A 335 12.00 14.06 -2.07
N ALA A 336 12.59 13.88 -0.92
CA ALA A 336 13.74 13.01 -0.71
C ALA A 336 13.54 12.17 0.55
N ASN A 337 13.63 10.86 0.40
CA ASN A 337 13.44 9.90 1.49
C ASN A 337 14.63 8.93 1.56
N GLN A 338 15.04 8.58 2.78
CA GLN A 338 15.95 7.47 3.02
C GLN A 338 15.42 6.59 4.13
N SER A 339 15.30 5.29 3.87
CA SER A 339 15.02 4.24 4.86
C SER A 339 16.23 3.33 5.01
N ASN A 340 16.56 2.95 6.25
CA ASN A 340 17.59 1.99 6.58
C ASN A 340 16.94 0.91 7.44
N ASP A 341 16.82 -0.28 6.87
CA ASP A 341 16.19 -1.43 7.50
C ASP A 341 17.25 -2.47 7.85
N LYS A 342 17.12 -3.10 9.01
CA LYS A 342 17.91 -4.24 9.41
C LYS A 342 17.00 -5.33 9.93
N ARG A 343 17.23 -6.56 9.50
CA ARG A 343 16.57 -7.76 10.00
C ARG A 343 17.51 -8.96 10.05
N PHE A 344 17.08 -10.01 10.73
CA PHE A 344 17.74 -11.30 10.64
C PHE A 344 17.69 -11.83 9.20
N TYR A 345 18.70 -12.60 8.81
CA TYR A 345 18.68 -13.31 7.53
C TYR A 345 17.73 -14.52 7.60
N TRP A 346 16.85 -14.64 6.60
CA TRP A 346 15.98 -15.79 6.43
C TRP A 346 16.40 -16.60 5.19
N PRO A 347 16.71 -17.89 5.35
CA PRO A 347 17.34 -18.67 4.26
C PRO A 347 16.38 -19.13 3.18
N PHE A 348 15.07 -19.14 3.45
CA PHE A 348 14.05 -19.72 2.57
C PHE A 348 13.33 -18.68 1.71
N SER A 349 13.43 -17.41 2.04
CA SER A 349 12.83 -16.32 1.29
C SER A 349 13.58 -15.01 1.47
N ASP A 350 13.72 -14.26 0.38
CA ASP A 350 14.13 -12.85 0.42
C ASP A 350 12.96 -11.92 0.73
N ASP A 351 11.73 -12.42 0.70
CA ASP A 351 10.51 -11.71 1.04
C ASP A 351 10.42 -11.50 2.56
N ASP A 352 10.17 -10.26 2.96
CA ASP A 352 10.16 -9.88 4.37
C ASP A 352 8.96 -10.50 5.09
N ASP A 353 7.78 -10.48 4.48
CA ASP A 353 6.55 -11.03 5.07
C ASP A 353 6.61 -12.54 5.20
N GLN A 354 7.11 -13.24 4.17
CA GLN A 354 7.29 -14.69 4.20
C GLN A 354 8.29 -15.10 5.27
N SER A 355 9.36 -14.33 5.48
CA SER A 355 10.38 -14.61 6.50
C SER A 355 9.79 -14.64 7.90
N VAL A 356 8.87 -13.74 8.21
CA VAL A 356 8.21 -13.67 9.53
C VAL A 356 7.12 -14.69 9.68
N TYR A 357 6.34 -14.93 8.64
CA TYR A 357 5.36 -16.01 8.65
C TYR A 357 6.03 -17.36 8.92
N ASP A 358 7.14 -17.64 8.27
CA ASP A 358 7.90 -18.88 8.49
C ASP A 358 8.49 -18.92 9.91
N LEU A 359 9.05 -17.82 10.42
CA LEU A 359 9.54 -17.75 11.79
C LEU A 359 8.41 -17.99 12.79
N TYR A 360 7.27 -17.35 12.61
CA TYR A 360 6.09 -17.56 13.44
C TYR A 360 5.66 -19.03 13.45
N ARG A 361 5.57 -19.66 12.28
CA ARG A 361 5.29 -21.10 12.16
C ARG A 361 6.33 -21.94 12.90
N CYS A 362 7.59 -21.53 12.88
CA CYS A 362 8.65 -22.22 13.60
C CYS A 362 8.49 -22.16 15.12
N THR A 363 7.93 -21.09 15.67
CA THR A 363 7.69 -21.00 17.13
C THR A 363 6.68 -22.03 17.63
N PHE A 364 5.75 -22.47 16.76
CA PHE A 364 4.82 -23.56 17.09
C PHE A 364 5.46 -24.93 17.10
N ASN A 365 6.36 -25.15 16.17
CA ASN A 365 6.91 -26.49 15.94
C ASN A 365 8.14 -26.76 16.83
N ALA A 366 8.71 -25.74 17.47
CA ALA A 366 9.85 -25.92 18.36
C ALA A 366 9.48 -26.68 19.63
N MET A 367 10.23 -27.74 19.93
CA MET A 367 10.01 -28.53 21.15
C MET A 367 10.23 -27.72 22.40
N LYS A 368 9.31 -27.81 23.35
CA LYS A 368 9.38 -27.11 24.63
C LYS A 368 10.25 -27.85 25.66
N THR A 369 10.66 -29.04 25.34
CA THR A 369 11.52 -29.91 26.17
C THR A 369 13.01 -29.70 25.93
N THR A 370 13.42 -29.02 24.85
CA THR A 370 14.83 -28.83 24.50
C THR A 370 15.22 -27.38 24.64
N PRO A 371 16.23 -27.04 25.46
CA PRO A 371 16.71 -25.67 25.56
C PRO A 371 17.33 -25.19 24.25
N PHE A 372 17.26 -23.88 23.98
CA PHE A 372 17.86 -23.29 22.78
C PHE A 372 19.36 -22.99 22.93
N TYR A 373 19.81 -22.80 24.18
CA TYR A 373 21.21 -22.56 24.55
C TYR A 373 21.59 -23.38 25.76
N SER A 374 22.86 -23.75 25.89
CA SER A 374 23.37 -24.46 27.02
C SER A 374 24.31 -23.61 27.87
N TYR A 375 24.67 -24.16 29.02
CA TYR A 375 25.60 -23.59 29.97
C TYR A 375 26.92 -24.34 29.91
N LEU A 376 28.05 -23.64 30.05
CA LEU A 376 29.32 -24.24 30.31
C LEU A 376 29.50 -24.33 31.84
N ASP A 377 29.86 -25.51 32.33
CA ASP A 377 30.17 -25.73 33.75
C ASP A 377 29.10 -25.31 34.78
N GLY A 378 27.82 -25.38 34.40
CA GLY A 378 26.69 -25.03 35.25
C GLY A 378 26.46 -23.53 35.44
N THR A 379 27.26 -22.68 34.83
CA THR A 379 27.03 -21.24 34.79
C THR A 379 26.23 -20.84 33.52
N PRO A 380 25.22 -19.99 33.65
CA PRO A 380 24.54 -19.44 32.48
C PRO A 380 25.54 -18.82 31.52
N ALA A 381 25.46 -19.15 30.25
CA ALA A 381 26.22 -18.45 29.22
C ALA A 381 25.91 -16.95 29.35
N ASN A 382 26.94 -16.13 29.50
CA ASN A 382 26.78 -14.68 29.69
C ASN A 382 26.20 -14.00 28.43
N THR A 383 26.15 -14.71 27.33
CA THR A 383 25.55 -14.24 26.07
C THR A 383 24.72 -15.37 25.47
N ILE A 384 23.55 -15.01 24.99
CA ILE A 384 22.57 -15.89 24.35
C ILE A 384 23.14 -16.60 23.10
N THR A 385 24.33 -16.27 22.64
CA THR A 385 24.91 -16.73 21.37
C THR A 385 26.04 -17.75 21.48
N ASP A 386 26.49 -18.10 22.68
CA ASP A 386 27.74 -18.83 22.80
C ASP A 386 27.66 -20.31 22.44
N TYR A 387 26.55 -20.98 22.77
CA TYR A 387 26.39 -22.40 22.47
C TYR A 387 24.96 -22.77 22.09
N PRO A 388 24.55 -22.53 20.80
CA PRO A 388 23.23 -22.94 20.32
C PRO A 388 23.07 -24.45 20.39
N ILE A 389 21.92 -24.90 20.88
CA ILE A 389 21.62 -26.33 21.00
C ILE A 389 20.90 -26.84 19.74
N TYR A 390 21.28 -28.04 19.32
CA TYR A 390 20.63 -28.79 18.29
C TYR A 390 19.15 -29.01 18.62
N GLN A 391 18.27 -28.55 17.74
CA GLN A 391 16.83 -28.76 17.88
C GLN A 391 16.38 -29.90 16.97
N ASP A 392 15.52 -30.76 17.49
CA ASP A 392 14.85 -31.78 16.67
C ASP A 392 13.58 -31.15 16.08
N TYR A 393 13.68 -30.68 14.85
CA TYR A 393 12.67 -29.83 14.22
C TYR A 393 12.11 -30.49 12.97
N GLY A 394 11.48 -31.65 13.12
CA GLY A 394 10.88 -32.37 11.99
C GLY A 394 11.83 -32.54 10.80
N SER A 395 11.49 -31.98 9.63
CA SER A 395 12.33 -32.03 8.42
C SER A 395 13.58 -31.15 8.47
N TRP A 396 13.71 -30.26 9.48
CA TRP A 396 14.83 -29.33 9.65
C TRP A 396 15.66 -29.65 10.88
N GLN A 397 15.96 -30.92 11.05
CA GLN A 397 16.77 -31.40 12.18
C GLN A 397 18.10 -30.65 12.28
N GLY A 398 18.39 -30.18 13.47
CA GLY A 398 19.60 -29.47 13.81
C GLY A 398 19.54 -27.96 13.61
N TRP A 399 18.45 -27.44 13.14
CA TRP A 399 18.24 -25.99 13.01
C TRP A 399 17.74 -25.36 14.31
N ASN A 400 18.37 -24.27 14.74
CA ASN A 400 17.94 -23.52 15.92
C ASN A 400 17.29 -22.20 15.50
N PRO A 401 15.95 -22.03 15.70
CA PRO A 401 15.23 -20.83 15.30
C PRO A 401 15.65 -19.59 16.11
N VAL A 402 16.07 -19.75 17.36
CA VAL A 402 16.51 -18.64 18.19
C VAL A 402 17.86 -18.12 17.68
N ASP A 403 18.84 -19.01 17.43
CA ASP A 403 20.13 -18.63 16.83
C ASP A 403 19.98 -18.03 15.42
N GLN A 404 18.91 -18.37 14.69
CA GLN A 404 18.61 -17.74 13.41
C GLN A 404 18.35 -16.24 13.53
N VAL A 405 17.67 -15.84 14.57
CA VAL A 405 17.24 -14.43 14.81
C VAL A 405 18.31 -13.63 15.55
N VAL A 406 18.88 -14.20 16.62
CA VAL A 406 19.82 -13.45 17.50
C VAL A 406 21.29 -13.59 17.08
N GLY A 407 21.60 -14.55 16.20
CA GLY A 407 22.95 -14.76 15.67
C GLY A 407 23.42 -13.60 14.79
N ASN A 408 24.66 -13.71 14.31
CA ASN A 408 25.32 -12.68 13.52
C ASN A 408 24.89 -12.61 12.04
N ARG A 409 23.84 -13.32 11.65
CA ARG A 409 23.27 -13.35 10.30
C ARG A 409 22.28 -12.23 10.10
N TYR A 410 22.42 -11.44 9.06
CA TYR A 410 21.57 -10.29 8.85
C TYR A 410 21.31 -9.94 7.38
N LEU A 411 20.27 -9.18 7.18
CA LEU A 411 19.95 -8.44 5.97
C LEU A 411 19.88 -6.96 6.34
N LYS A 412 20.70 -6.14 5.71
CA LYS A 412 20.64 -4.68 5.81
C LYS A 412 20.24 -4.10 4.48
N THR A 413 19.18 -3.29 4.47
CA THR A 413 18.66 -2.66 3.26
C THR A 413 18.63 -1.16 3.46
N ARG A 414 19.14 -0.42 2.51
CA ARG A 414 19.01 1.03 2.42
C ARG A 414 18.26 1.38 1.15
N ARG A 415 17.16 2.10 1.29
CA ARG A 415 16.35 2.63 0.19
C ARG A 415 16.46 4.14 0.19
N ARG A 416 16.63 4.73 -0.97
CA ARG A 416 16.64 6.18 -1.18
C ARG A 416 15.73 6.50 -2.34
N ASN A 417 14.86 7.49 -2.15
CA ASN A 417 14.01 8.00 -3.20
C ASN A 417 14.26 9.49 -3.36
N LEU A 418 14.39 9.92 -4.59
CA LEU A 418 14.43 11.33 -4.96
C LEU A 418 13.32 11.57 -5.99
N ASN A 419 12.39 12.43 -5.67
CA ASN A 419 11.30 12.81 -6.53
C ASN A 419 11.32 14.33 -6.78
N GLY A 420 11.32 14.72 -8.04
CA GLY A 420 11.26 16.12 -8.46
C GLY A 420 10.16 16.32 -9.49
N ILE A 421 9.33 17.35 -9.30
CA ILE A 421 8.29 17.77 -10.25
C ILE A 421 8.46 19.27 -10.47
N VAL A 422 8.58 19.69 -11.74
CA VAL A 422 8.57 21.09 -12.14
C VAL A 422 7.43 21.30 -13.11
N SER A 423 6.61 22.33 -12.89
CA SER A 423 5.54 22.69 -13.81
C SER A 423 5.38 24.18 -13.98
N PHE A 424 4.94 24.58 -15.16
CA PHE A 424 4.60 25.94 -15.53
C PHE A 424 3.13 25.98 -15.91
N ASN A 425 2.33 26.70 -15.15
CA ASN A 425 0.95 27.01 -15.50
C ASN A 425 0.91 28.37 -16.19
N ILE A 426 0.35 28.43 -17.37
CA ILE A 426 0.30 29.62 -18.21
C ILE A 426 -1.17 29.94 -18.48
N ASN A 427 -1.61 31.09 -17.97
CA ASN A 427 -2.94 31.62 -18.24
C ASN A 427 -2.93 32.32 -19.61
N LEU A 428 -3.83 31.88 -20.49
CA LEU A 428 -3.98 32.37 -21.86
C LEU A 428 -5.29 33.13 -22.06
N ASP A 429 -5.88 33.70 -20.99
CA ASP A 429 -7.10 34.53 -21.04
C ASP A 429 -7.01 35.70 -22.02
N PHE A 430 -5.80 36.15 -22.32
CA PHE A 430 -5.53 37.17 -23.31
C PHE A 430 -5.77 36.73 -24.76
N ILE A 431 -5.80 35.43 -25.03
CA ILE A 431 -6.20 34.82 -26.31
C ILE A 431 -7.70 34.53 -26.28
N THR A 432 -8.14 33.76 -25.27
CA THR A 432 -9.54 33.39 -25.09
C THR A 432 -9.80 33.17 -23.61
N LYS A 433 -10.82 33.83 -23.07
CA LYS A 433 -11.21 33.73 -21.66
C LYS A 433 -11.46 32.26 -21.28
N GLY A 434 -10.77 31.81 -20.22
CA GLY A 434 -10.85 30.45 -19.72
C GLY A 434 -9.88 29.45 -20.35
N LEU A 435 -9.03 29.91 -21.29
CA LEU A 435 -7.96 29.10 -21.88
C LEU A 435 -6.71 29.12 -20.98
N SER A 436 -6.11 27.98 -20.76
CA SER A 436 -4.83 27.83 -20.05
C SER A 436 -4.04 26.65 -20.58
N THR A 437 -2.73 26.69 -20.39
CA THR A 437 -1.86 25.53 -20.68
C THR A 437 -0.93 25.27 -19.52
N LYS A 438 -0.54 24.01 -19.32
CA LYS A 438 0.43 23.59 -18.30
C LYS A 438 1.44 22.65 -18.96
N VAL A 439 2.71 22.89 -18.68
CA VAL A 439 3.79 21.98 -19.01
C VAL A 439 4.37 21.46 -17.71
N MET A 440 4.59 20.15 -17.61
CA MET A 440 5.09 19.51 -16.43
C MET A 440 6.13 18.46 -16.81
N ALA A 441 7.25 18.45 -16.07
CA ALA A 441 8.28 17.42 -16.14
C ALA A 441 8.52 16.86 -14.74
N SER A 442 8.73 15.56 -14.64
CA SER A 442 9.06 14.91 -13.38
C SER A 442 10.14 13.86 -13.55
N TYR A 443 10.90 13.68 -12.49
CA TYR A 443 11.90 12.62 -12.33
C TYR A 443 11.67 11.92 -10.99
N LEU A 444 11.71 10.60 -10.99
CA LEU A 444 11.72 9.76 -9.81
C LEU A 444 12.91 8.80 -9.90
N GLY A 445 13.81 8.85 -8.93
CA GLY A 445 14.91 7.90 -8.77
C GLY A 445 14.72 7.06 -7.51
N HIS A 446 14.91 5.77 -7.63
CA HIS A 446 14.95 4.80 -6.53
C HIS A 446 16.30 4.11 -6.48
N ASP A 447 17.03 4.29 -5.40
CA ASP A 447 18.25 3.54 -5.10
C ASP A 447 17.96 2.53 -3.99
N TYR A 448 18.21 1.28 -4.28
CA TYR A 448 18.12 0.16 -3.36
C TYR A 448 19.48 -0.48 -3.19
N ASN A 449 19.97 -0.54 -1.95
CA ASN A 449 21.22 -1.19 -1.61
C ASN A 449 20.98 -2.22 -0.50
N ARG A 450 21.30 -3.47 -0.77
CA ARG A 450 21.15 -4.57 0.17
C ARG A 450 22.50 -5.23 0.46
N LYS A 451 22.79 -5.46 1.71
CA LYS A 451 23.89 -6.29 2.19
C LYS A 451 23.32 -7.48 2.93
N ARG A 452 23.60 -8.69 2.45
CA ARG A 452 23.19 -9.94 3.06
C ARG A 452 24.43 -10.68 3.57
N PHE A 453 24.43 -11.00 4.85
CA PHE A 453 25.51 -11.76 5.51
C PHE A 453 24.92 -13.06 6.05
N MET A 454 25.44 -14.20 5.59
CA MET A 454 24.99 -15.53 5.95
C MET A 454 26.17 -16.39 6.43
N THR A 455 26.05 -16.90 7.65
CA THR A 455 26.95 -17.87 8.25
C THR A 455 26.17 -19.15 8.59
N PHE A 456 26.85 -20.26 8.65
CA PHE A 456 26.25 -21.52 9.12
C PHE A 456 25.97 -21.47 10.61
N GLN A 457 24.96 -22.23 11.05
CA GLN A 457 24.75 -22.47 12.47
C GLN A 457 25.62 -23.64 12.92
N LYS A 458 26.26 -23.49 14.06
CA LYS A 458 26.95 -24.58 14.78
C LYS A 458 26.12 -24.91 16.01
N ASN A 459 25.34 -25.97 15.94
CA ASN A 459 24.45 -26.39 17.02
C ASN A 459 25.00 -27.61 17.73
N TYR A 460 25.16 -27.49 19.03
CA TYR A 460 25.74 -28.51 19.90
C TYR A 460 24.69 -29.52 20.32
N LYS A 461 25.05 -30.78 20.39
CA LYS A 461 24.15 -31.81 20.93
C LYS A 461 24.29 -31.92 22.44
N PHE A 462 23.20 -32.07 23.14
CA PHE A 462 23.25 -32.55 24.51
C PHE A 462 23.87 -33.94 24.54
N GLN A 463 24.88 -34.10 25.36
CA GLN A 463 25.26 -35.46 25.74
C GLN A 463 24.22 -35.99 26.74
N GLN A 464 23.85 -37.23 26.59
CA GLN A 464 23.06 -37.91 27.60
C GLN A 464 23.90 -37.92 28.88
N ALA A 465 23.44 -37.14 29.87
CA ALA A 465 24.25 -36.88 31.06
C ALA A 465 24.14 -37.97 32.12
N ASP A 466 23.13 -38.79 32.01
CA ASP A 466 22.76 -39.78 32.98
C ASP A 466 23.01 -41.19 32.45
N PRO A 467 23.69 -42.08 33.22
CA PRO A 467 23.75 -43.50 32.89
C PRO A 467 22.41 -44.16 32.71
N GLN A 468 21.31 -43.58 33.22
CA GLN A 468 19.92 -43.99 33.03
C GLN A 468 19.30 -43.48 31.73
N GLY A 469 20.00 -42.60 30.96
CA GLY A 469 19.53 -42.13 29.67
C GLY A 469 18.62 -40.90 29.71
N ASN A 470 18.57 -40.16 30.82
CA ASN A 470 17.81 -38.93 30.92
C ASN A 470 18.35 -37.84 30.00
N ARG A 471 17.62 -37.55 28.94
CA ARG A 471 17.94 -36.60 27.90
C ARG A 471 17.81 -35.13 28.31
N PHE A 472 17.33 -34.88 29.52
CA PHE A 472 16.85 -33.57 29.97
C PHE A 472 17.77 -32.87 30.97
N LEU A 473 18.75 -33.57 31.52
CA LEU A 473 19.70 -32.94 32.42
C LEU A 473 20.74 -32.17 31.64
N PRO A 474 21.00 -30.89 31.99
CA PRO A 474 22.08 -30.15 31.38
C PRO A 474 23.41 -30.82 31.69
N ALA A 475 23.95 -31.53 30.73
CA ALA A 475 25.30 -32.08 30.80
C ALA A 475 26.28 -31.06 30.23
N PRO A 476 27.57 -31.17 30.64
CA PRO A 476 28.62 -30.42 29.96
C PRO A 476 28.57 -30.70 28.46
N LEU A 477 28.58 -29.64 27.64
CA LEU A 477 28.64 -29.79 26.19
C LEU A 477 30.02 -30.35 25.79
N ASN A 478 30.05 -31.33 24.91
CA ASN A 478 31.24 -31.67 24.19
C ASN A 478 31.43 -30.68 23.04
N LEU A 479 32.28 -29.67 23.21
CA LEU A 479 32.52 -28.64 22.22
C LEU A 479 33.13 -29.18 20.92
N ASN A 480 33.54 -30.42 20.87
CA ASN A 480 34.02 -31.08 19.63
C ASN A 480 32.88 -31.77 18.86
N GLU A 481 31.66 -31.87 19.45
CA GLU A 481 30.51 -32.51 18.85
C GLU A 481 29.42 -31.49 18.52
N TYR A 482 29.46 -30.94 17.34
CA TYR A 482 28.41 -30.02 16.83
C TYR A 482 27.96 -30.42 15.43
N ASN A 483 26.72 -30.12 15.13
CA ASN A 483 26.18 -30.15 13.78
C ASN A 483 26.31 -28.78 13.14
N THR A 484 26.78 -28.77 11.90
CA THR A 484 26.72 -27.57 11.07
C THR A 484 25.42 -27.61 10.27
N PHE A 485 24.50 -26.67 10.53
CA PHE A 485 23.29 -26.52 9.76
C PHE A 485 23.49 -25.42 8.68
N ASN A 486 23.27 -25.76 7.44
CA ASN A 486 23.66 -24.95 6.28
C ASN A 486 22.49 -24.54 5.36
N PHE A 487 21.24 -24.82 5.72
CA PHE A 487 20.04 -24.49 4.92
C PHE A 487 20.13 -24.92 3.45
N SER A 488 20.74 -26.06 3.17
CA SER A 488 21.03 -26.52 1.81
C SER A 488 21.93 -25.56 1.01
N GLN A 489 22.60 -24.63 1.65
CA GLN A 489 23.65 -23.81 1.05
C GLN A 489 24.98 -24.53 1.15
N ASN A 490 25.76 -24.44 0.07
CA ASN A 490 27.08 -25.12 0.05
C ASN A 490 28.15 -24.33 0.81
N TYR A 491 27.96 -23.03 0.97
CA TYR A 491 28.96 -22.13 1.52
C TYR A 491 28.31 -20.94 2.26
N GLU A 492 29.00 -20.52 3.33
CA GLU A 492 28.75 -19.21 3.95
C GLU A 492 29.03 -18.11 2.92
N ASN A 493 28.26 -17.05 2.93
CA ASN A 493 28.34 -16.03 1.89
C ASN A 493 28.05 -14.61 2.35
N LEU A 494 28.57 -13.66 1.58
CA LEU A 494 28.26 -12.25 1.62
C LEU A 494 27.79 -11.81 0.25
N GLU A 495 26.64 -11.14 0.20
CA GLU A 495 26.10 -10.61 -1.04
C GLU A 495 25.80 -9.11 -0.91
N TYR A 496 26.19 -8.37 -1.91
CA TYR A 496 25.77 -6.99 -2.15
C TYR A 496 24.89 -6.95 -3.39
N LYS A 497 23.75 -6.27 -3.26
CA LYS A 497 22.80 -6.04 -4.35
C LYS A 497 22.44 -4.56 -4.42
N THR A 498 22.67 -3.96 -5.57
CA THR A 498 22.28 -2.57 -5.85
C THR A 498 21.29 -2.55 -6.99
N LYS A 499 20.21 -1.80 -6.82
CA LYS A 499 19.27 -1.47 -7.89
C LYS A 499 19.15 0.03 -7.97
N GLN A 500 19.19 0.54 -9.19
CA GLN A 500 18.90 1.92 -9.52
C GLN A 500 17.77 1.93 -10.52
N LEU A 501 16.64 2.49 -10.14
CA LEU A 501 15.45 2.58 -10.97
C LEU A 501 15.12 4.04 -11.17
N TRP A 502 14.66 4.40 -12.35
CA TRP A 502 14.21 5.76 -12.63
C TRP A 502 12.94 5.77 -13.47
N THR A 503 12.16 6.83 -13.28
CA THR A 503 11.00 7.15 -14.11
C THR A 503 11.02 8.63 -14.43
N GLU A 504 10.94 8.95 -15.70
CA GLU A 504 10.80 10.29 -16.22
C GLU A 504 9.42 10.44 -16.85
N GLN A 505 8.76 11.57 -16.61
CA GLN A 505 7.44 11.82 -17.18
C GLN A 505 7.34 13.28 -17.64
N PHE A 506 6.82 13.47 -18.83
CA PHE A 506 6.51 14.77 -19.40
C PHE A 506 5.02 14.82 -19.73
N ASN A 507 4.35 15.92 -19.35
CA ASN A 507 2.95 16.17 -19.65
C ASN A 507 2.78 17.56 -20.22
N TRP A 508 1.99 17.66 -21.28
CA TRP A 508 1.52 18.92 -21.80
C TRP A 508 0.00 18.97 -21.80
N PHE A 509 -0.55 19.96 -21.11
CA PHE A 509 -1.99 20.13 -20.90
C PHE A 509 -2.47 21.36 -21.68
N VAL A 510 -3.64 21.27 -22.31
CA VAL A 510 -4.42 22.38 -22.81
C VAL A 510 -5.80 22.30 -22.16
N ASN A 511 -6.19 23.36 -21.45
CA ASN A 511 -7.45 23.41 -20.70
C ASN A 511 -8.26 24.62 -21.18
N TYR A 512 -9.57 24.40 -21.28
CA TYR A 512 -10.54 25.44 -21.51
C TYR A 512 -11.70 25.30 -20.54
N ALA A 513 -12.13 26.38 -19.85
CA ALA A 513 -13.30 26.35 -18.99
C ALA A 513 -14.00 27.70 -19.04
N ASN A 514 -15.29 27.72 -19.36
CA ASN A 514 -16.07 28.93 -19.42
C ASN A 514 -17.56 28.68 -19.16
N THR A 515 -18.26 29.71 -18.70
CA THR A 515 -19.71 29.68 -18.43
C THR A 515 -20.43 30.59 -19.41
N PHE A 516 -21.40 30.05 -20.13
CA PHE A 516 -22.25 30.77 -21.12
C PHE A 516 -23.70 30.74 -20.64
N GLY A 517 -24.10 31.73 -19.89
CA GLY A 517 -25.43 31.75 -19.24
C GLY A 517 -25.63 30.58 -18.29
N LYS A 518 -26.50 29.63 -18.65
CA LYS A 518 -26.74 28.41 -17.87
C LYS A 518 -25.86 27.22 -18.27
N HIS A 519 -24.94 27.41 -19.20
CA HIS A 519 -24.09 26.35 -19.75
C HIS A 519 -22.66 26.50 -19.25
N ASP A 520 -22.21 25.57 -18.41
CA ASP A 520 -20.81 25.44 -18.02
C ASP A 520 -20.15 24.39 -18.90
N VAL A 521 -19.06 24.76 -19.57
CA VAL A 521 -18.29 23.90 -20.46
C VAL A 521 -16.85 23.85 -19.99
N ALA A 522 -16.30 22.65 -19.82
CA ALA A 522 -14.86 22.48 -19.61
C ALA A 522 -14.32 21.38 -20.53
N ALA A 523 -13.13 21.62 -21.08
CA ALA A 523 -12.42 20.66 -21.92
C ALA A 523 -10.95 20.63 -21.53
N MET A 524 -10.37 19.44 -21.56
CA MET A 524 -8.96 19.20 -21.31
C MET A 524 -8.43 18.21 -22.34
N VAL A 525 -7.27 18.53 -22.92
CA VAL A 525 -6.48 17.58 -23.72
C VAL A 525 -5.08 17.52 -23.14
N VAL A 526 -4.53 16.32 -23.00
CA VAL A 526 -3.20 16.10 -22.46
C VAL A 526 -2.41 15.19 -23.40
N PHE A 527 -1.18 15.58 -23.66
CA PHE A 527 -0.14 14.70 -24.17
C PHE A 527 0.74 14.27 -23.01
N GLU A 528 0.96 12.96 -22.85
CA GLU A 528 1.82 12.40 -21.81
C GLU A 528 2.84 11.46 -22.45
N GLN A 529 4.09 11.62 -22.06
CA GLN A 529 5.18 10.68 -22.35
C GLN A 529 5.85 10.29 -21.04
N ALA A 530 6.09 9.00 -20.86
CA ALA A 530 6.85 8.51 -19.73
C ALA A 530 7.87 7.47 -20.21
N SER A 531 9.06 7.51 -19.63
CA SER A 531 10.10 6.49 -19.76
C SER A 531 10.51 5.98 -18.40
N ASN A 532 10.82 4.72 -18.31
CA ASN A 532 11.35 4.10 -17.10
C ASN A 532 12.51 3.18 -17.45
N GLY A 533 13.48 3.16 -16.56
CA GLY A 533 14.64 2.31 -16.70
C GLY A 533 15.11 1.76 -15.37
N GLY A 534 16.07 0.87 -15.42
CA GLY A 534 16.70 0.35 -14.23
C GLY A 534 17.89 -0.52 -14.50
N GLU A 535 18.81 -0.46 -13.56
CA GLU A 535 20.00 -1.29 -13.49
C GLU A 535 20.01 -2.04 -12.16
N GLU A 536 20.34 -3.32 -12.20
CA GLU A 536 20.54 -4.14 -11.02
C GLU A 536 21.89 -4.82 -11.11
N VAL A 537 22.70 -4.64 -10.08
CA VAL A 537 24.01 -5.26 -9.97
C VAL A 537 24.07 -6.05 -8.67
N SER A 538 24.51 -7.30 -8.74
CA SER A 538 24.74 -8.15 -7.57
C SER A 538 26.19 -8.66 -7.58
N ALA A 539 26.79 -8.71 -6.40
CA ALA A 539 28.10 -9.34 -6.20
C ALA A 539 28.05 -10.25 -4.97
N LYS A 540 28.51 -11.49 -5.12
CA LYS A 540 28.50 -12.50 -4.06
C LYS A 540 29.89 -13.09 -3.89
N GLY A 541 30.35 -13.24 -2.64
CA GLY A 541 31.51 -14.01 -2.25
C GLY A 541 31.12 -15.15 -1.33
N GLU A 542 31.74 -16.31 -1.51
CA GLU A 542 31.53 -17.53 -0.74
C GLU A 542 32.81 -17.98 -0.02
N SER A 543 32.67 -18.81 1.00
CA SER A 543 33.75 -19.38 1.78
C SER A 543 34.67 -18.30 2.41
N PRO A 544 34.21 -17.63 3.47
CA PRO A 544 35.01 -16.64 4.16
C PRO A 544 36.20 -17.27 4.87
N LEU A 545 37.28 -16.52 4.99
CA LEU A 545 38.47 -16.91 5.79
C LEU A 545 38.19 -16.73 7.29
N THR A 546 37.37 -15.75 7.66
CA THR A 546 36.99 -15.42 9.02
C THR A 546 35.52 -14.90 9.04
N ASN A 547 34.95 -14.68 10.20
CA ASN A 547 33.58 -14.15 10.35
C ASN A 547 33.46 -12.63 10.07
N LEU A 548 34.31 -12.06 9.21
CA LEU A 548 34.23 -10.68 8.76
C LEU A 548 33.26 -10.52 7.59
N ASP A 549 32.36 -9.56 7.72
CA ASP A 549 31.39 -9.21 6.68
C ASP A 549 31.95 -8.24 5.63
N GLN A 550 33.14 -8.52 5.13
CA GLN A 550 33.83 -7.73 4.12
C GLN A 550 34.21 -8.61 2.92
N MET A 551 33.95 -8.14 1.69
CA MET A 551 34.11 -8.93 0.49
C MET A 551 35.54 -9.46 0.29
N PHE A 552 36.59 -8.76 0.72
CA PHE A 552 37.97 -9.21 0.60
C PHE A 552 38.28 -10.49 1.42
N ASN A 553 37.49 -10.72 2.49
CA ASN A 553 37.59 -11.86 3.40
C ASN A 553 37.12 -13.19 2.76
N TYR A 554 36.54 -13.15 1.57
CA TYR A 554 35.99 -14.32 0.91
C TYR A 554 36.98 -14.92 -0.09
N SER A 555 36.80 -16.20 -0.41
CA SER A 555 37.64 -16.92 -1.33
C SER A 555 37.94 -16.13 -2.60
N SER A 556 39.17 -16.13 -3.06
CA SER A 556 39.61 -15.56 -4.34
C SER A 556 39.31 -16.47 -5.53
N ASP A 557 38.85 -17.72 -5.30
CA ASP A 557 38.48 -18.65 -6.35
C ASP A 557 37.35 -18.06 -7.21
N ALA A 558 37.53 -18.02 -8.51
CA ALA A 558 36.60 -17.51 -9.48
C ALA A 558 35.27 -18.29 -9.49
N LEU A 559 35.26 -19.56 -9.05
CA LEU A 559 34.06 -20.36 -8.91
C LEU A 559 33.22 -19.97 -7.68
N ARG A 560 33.78 -19.21 -6.74
CA ARG A 560 33.18 -18.80 -5.48
C ARG A 560 32.87 -17.29 -5.38
N ARG A 561 33.19 -16.58 -6.46
CA ARG A 561 32.86 -15.17 -6.63
C ARG A 561 32.11 -15.02 -7.92
N TRP A 562 30.94 -14.39 -7.86
CA TRP A 562 30.19 -14.06 -9.06
C TRP A 562 29.56 -12.69 -8.97
N GLY A 563 29.34 -12.11 -10.12
CA GLY A 563 28.57 -10.89 -10.30
C GLY A 563 27.54 -11.06 -11.39
N GLU A 564 26.42 -10.40 -11.24
CA GLU A 564 25.33 -10.35 -12.22
C GLU A 564 24.90 -8.91 -12.41
N ALA A 565 24.65 -8.52 -13.65
CA ALA A 565 24.04 -7.24 -13.97
C ALA A 565 22.83 -7.46 -14.87
N LYS A 566 21.76 -6.68 -14.62
CA LYS A 566 20.53 -6.69 -15.39
C LYS A 566 20.11 -5.26 -15.67
N GLU A 567 19.61 -5.02 -16.86
CA GLU A 567 19.03 -3.74 -17.27
C GLU A 567 17.61 -3.94 -17.75
N LYS A 568 16.80 -2.92 -17.55
CA LYS A 568 15.44 -2.87 -18.08
C LYS A 568 15.11 -1.47 -18.55
N ASN A 569 14.37 -1.39 -19.65
CA ASN A 569 13.88 -0.13 -20.21
C ASN A 569 12.45 -0.30 -20.68
N GLY A 570 11.66 0.73 -20.54
CA GLY A 570 10.27 0.75 -20.98
C GLY A 570 9.80 2.18 -21.26
N GLY A 571 8.69 2.29 -21.96
CA GLY A 571 8.12 3.59 -22.27
C GLY A 571 6.62 3.53 -22.54
N ARG A 572 5.97 4.66 -22.28
CA ARG A 572 4.55 4.89 -22.53
C ARG A 572 4.34 6.25 -23.18
N LEU A 573 3.40 6.30 -24.12
CA LEU A 573 2.93 7.52 -24.74
C LEU A 573 1.42 7.53 -24.74
N SER A 574 0.81 8.67 -24.39
CA SER A 574 -0.63 8.75 -24.20
C SER A 574 -1.23 10.06 -24.67
N TRP A 575 -2.43 9.95 -25.26
CA TRP A 575 -3.32 11.07 -25.50
C TRP A 575 -4.54 10.94 -24.60
N ILE A 576 -4.89 12.02 -23.89
CA ILE A 576 -5.96 12.04 -22.92
C ILE A 576 -6.91 13.18 -23.24
N GLY A 577 -8.22 12.92 -23.19
CA GLY A 577 -9.23 13.94 -23.32
C GLY A 577 -10.31 13.83 -22.26
N ARG A 578 -10.81 14.98 -21.78
CA ARG A 578 -11.97 15.08 -20.89
C ARG A 578 -12.81 16.28 -21.29
N PHE A 579 -14.12 16.07 -21.38
CA PHE A 579 -15.11 17.07 -21.71
C PHE A 579 -16.22 17.02 -20.69
N ASN A 580 -16.45 18.13 -19.99
CA ASN A 580 -17.49 18.30 -19.00
C ASN A 580 -18.50 19.33 -19.48
N TYR A 581 -19.78 19.03 -19.30
CA TYR A 581 -20.89 19.92 -19.58
C TYR A 581 -21.87 19.92 -18.43
N THR A 582 -22.21 21.11 -17.92
CA THR A 582 -23.24 21.27 -16.90
C THR A 582 -24.26 22.27 -17.37
N PHE A 583 -25.55 21.89 -17.33
CA PHE A 583 -26.66 22.75 -17.65
C PHE A 583 -27.47 23.13 -16.41
N ASP A 584 -27.64 24.44 -16.18
CA ASP A 584 -28.41 25.05 -15.09
C ASP A 584 -28.05 24.53 -13.69
N GLN A 585 -26.78 24.09 -13.51
CA GLN A 585 -26.30 23.43 -12.29
C GLN A 585 -27.09 22.17 -11.90
N LYS A 586 -27.91 21.60 -12.79
CA LYS A 586 -28.80 20.47 -12.59
C LYS A 586 -28.40 19.22 -13.29
N TYR A 587 -28.09 19.33 -14.58
CA TYR A 587 -27.75 18.21 -15.46
C TYR A 587 -26.27 18.26 -15.79
N ILE A 588 -25.55 17.20 -15.47
CA ILE A 588 -24.10 17.13 -15.61
C ILE A 588 -23.79 15.93 -16.50
N ALA A 589 -22.94 16.11 -17.50
CA ALA A 589 -22.43 15.05 -18.37
C ALA A 589 -20.91 15.17 -18.50
N GLU A 590 -20.23 14.05 -18.49
CA GLU A 590 -18.81 13.97 -18.73
C GLU A 590 -18.50 12.88 -19.75
N PHE A 591 -17.61 13.17 -20.67
CA PHE A 591 -16.96 12.20 -21.55
C PHE A 591 -15.46 12.31 -21.38
N SER A 592 -14.80 11.18 -21.19
CA SER A 592 -13.33 11.13 -21.14
C SER A 592 -12.81 9.92 -21.91
N PHE A 593 -11.59 10.03 -22.37
CA PHE A 593 -10.89 8.95 -23.03
C PHE A 593 -9.39 9.03 -22.77
N ARG A 594 -8.75 7.88 -22.88
CA ARG A 594 -7.29 7.76 -22.94
C ARG A 594 -6.91 6.78 -24.05
N TYR A 595 -5.92 7.16 -24.84
CA TYR A 595 -5.34 6.35 -25.91
C TYR A 595 -3.85 6.14 -25.59
N ASP A 596 -3.53 4.94 -25.12
CA ASP A 596 -2.22 4.59 -24.58
C ASP A 596 -1.46 3.65 -25.50
N GLY A 597 -0.19 4.00 -25.80
CA GLY A 597 0.79 3.10 -26.37
C GLY A 597 1.83 2.71 -25.33
N ASN A 598 2.12 1.41 -25.18
CA ASN A 598 3.08 0.90 -24.21
C ASN A 598 4.01 -0.15 -24.83
N THR A 599 5.31 -0.04 -24.55
CA THR A 599 6.34 -0.96 -25.06
C THR A 599 6.28 -2.37 -24.44
N LEU A 600 5.47 -2.57 -23.40
CA LEU A 600 5.25 -3.87 -22.78
C LEU A 600 4.53 -4.87 -23.70
N PHE A 601 3.86 -4.38 -24.75
CA PHE A 601 3.10 -5.19 -25.67
C PHE A 601 3.78 -5.28 -27.05
N PRO A 602 3.55 -6.38 -27.81
CA PRO A 602 4.13 -6.55 -29.13
C PRO A 602 3.62 -5.51 -30.13
N ASP A 603 4.35 -5.34 -31.24
CA ASP A 603 3.93 -4.49 -32.35
C ASP A 603 2.55 -4.87 -32.86
N GLY A 604 1.72 -3.86 -33.14
CA GLY A 604 0.32 -4.05 -33.53
C GLY A 604 -0.64 -4.23 -32.34
N LYS A 605 -0.17 -4.48 -31.12
CA LYS A 605 -0.96 -4.60 -29.89
C LYS A 605 -0.59 -3.55 -28.83
N ARG A 606 0.33 -2.64 -29.13
CA ARG A 606 0.81 -1.61 -28.19
C ARG A 606 -0.24 -0.60 -27.77
N TRP A 607 -1.22 -0.32 -28.66
CA TRP A 607 -2.18 0.75 -28.45
C TRP A 607 -3.50 0.24 -27.93
N GLY A 608 -3.99 0.84 -26.83
CA GLY A 608 -5.31 0.59 -26.25
C GLY A 608 -6.13 1.87 -26.14
N PHE A 609 -7.44 1.77 -26.37
CA PHE A 609 -8.39 2.89 -26.26
C PHE A 609 -9.36 2.65 -25.11
N PHE A 610 -9.40 3.58 -24.16
CA PHE A 610 -10.14 3.46 -22.92
C PHE A 610 -11.11 4.65 -22.74
N PRO A 611 -12.33 4.55 -23.28
CA PRO A 611 -13.37 5.57 -23.17
C PRO A 611 -14.18 5.44 -21.88
N SER A 612 -14.76 6.56 -21.42
CA SER A 612 -15.80 6.55 -20.40
C SER A 612 -16.80 7.68 -20.58
N VAL A 613 -18.02 7.44 -20.11
CA VAL A 613 -19.12 8.39 -20.09
C VAL A 613 -19.77 8.37 -18.71
N SER A 614 -20.22 9.53 -18.25
CA SER A 614 -21.01 9.62 -17.03
C SER A 614 -22.00 10.76 -17.08
N ALA A 615 -23.07 10.64 -16.30
CA ALA A 615 -24.07 11.67 -16.15
C ALA A 615 -24.56 11.75 -14.71
N ALA A 616 -24.96 12.94 -14.30
CA ALA A 616 -25.63 13.15 -13.01
C ALA A 616 -26.80 14.13 -13.14
N TRP A 617 -27.81 13.89 -12.31
CA TRP A 617 -28.98 14.74 -12.18
C TRP A 617 -29.10 15.17 -10.72
N ARG A 618 -29.04 16.47 -10.49
CA ARG A 618 -29.24 17.08 -9.18
C ARG A 618 -30.75 17.33 -8.96
N ILE A 619 -31.43 16.28 -8.54
CA ILE A 619 -32.90 16.26 -8.37
C ILE A 619 -33.35 17.34 -7.39
N SER A 620 -32.59 17.55 -6.31
CA SER A 620 -32.91 18.57 -5.29
C SER A 620 -32.91 20.02 -5.81
N GLN A 621 -32.34 20.27 -7.02
CA GLN A 621 -32.38 21.60 -7.63
C GLN A 621 -33.53 21.82 -8.60
N GLU A 622 -34.42 20.85 -8.76
CA GLU A 622 -35.59 20.97 -9.58
C GLU A 622 -36.71 21.75 -8.87
N SER A 623 -37.47 22.55 -9.64
CA SER A 623 -38.55 23.37 -9.06
C SER A 623 -39.62 22.55 -8.36
N PHE A 624 -39.88 21.32 -8.80
CA PHE A 624 -40.82 20.43 -8.14
C PHE A 624 -40.35 19.91 -6.76
N MET A 625 -39.06 20.03 -6.45
CA MET A 625 -38.46 19.65 -5.17
C MET A 625 -38.39 20.82 -4.17
N GLU A 626 -38.70 22.03 -4.61
CA GLU A 626 -38.68 23.24 -3.75
C GLU A 626 -39.46 23.06 -2.43
N PRO A 627 -40.65 22.39 -2.40
CA PRO A 627 -41.38 22.15 -1.14
C PRO A 627 -40.66 21.20 -0.17
N THR A 628 -39.62 20.47 -0.60
CA THR A 628 -38.85 19.54 0.23
C THR A 628 -37.56 20.14 0.78
N SER A 629 -37.23 21.39 0.41
CA SER A 629 -35.97 22.06 0.73
C SER A 629 -35.68 22.19 2.24
N ASP A 630 -36.76 22.24 3.07
CA ASP A 630 -36.62 22.34 4.52
C ASP A 630 -35.96 21.13 5.18
N TRP A 631 -36.11 19.93 4.59
CA TRP A 631 -35.57 18.71 5.14
C TRP A 631 -34.64 17.96 4.19
N LEU A 632 -34.77 18.14 2.87
CA LEU A 632 -33.96 17.52 1.85
C LEU A 632 -32.97 18.54 1.25
N SER A 633 -31.77 18.57 1.74
CA SER A 633 -30.76 19.56 1.34
C SER A 633 -30.04 19.18 0.05
N ASN A 634 -29.90 17.88 -0.24
CA ASN A 634 -29.27 17.38 -1.45
C ASN A 634 -29.85 16.03 -1.86
N LEU A 635 -30.13 15.88 -3.16
CA LEU A 635 -30.46 14.60 -3.77
C LEU A 635 -29.90 14.59 -5.20
N LYS A 636 -28.92 13.71 -5.44
CA LYS A 636 -28.27 13.59 -6.75
C LYS A 636 -28.18 12.13 -7.16
N LEU A 637 -28.71 11.82 -8.34
CA LEU A 637 -28.55 10.53 -9.00
C LEU A 637 -27.42 10.63 -10.01
N ARG A 638 -26.54 9.61 -10.06
CA ARG A 638 -25.43 9.55 -10.99
C ARG A 638 -25.27 8.14 -11.58
N ALA A 639 -24.78 8.09 -12.81
CA ALA A 639 -24.48 6.85 -13.50
C ALA A 639 -23.20 7.01 -14.32
N SER A 640 -22.37 5.98 -14.38
CA SER A 640 -21.14 5.97 -15.16
C SER A 640 -20.92 4.59 -15.79
N TRP A 641 -20.26 4.62 -16.95
CA TRP A 641 -19.77 3.45 -17.64
C TRP A 641 -18.45 3.80 -18.33
N GLY A 642 -17.51 2.85 -18.35
CA GLY A 642 -16.28 3.01 -19.13
C GLY A 642 -15.39 1.78 -19.06
N LYS A 643 -14.34 1.83 -19.87
CA LYS A 643 -13.30 0.81 -19.97
C LYS A 643 -11.99 1.34 -19.41
N LEU A 644 -11.25 0.48 -18.74
CA LEU A 644 -9.91 0.72 -18.18
C LEU A 644 -9.00 -0.42 -18.63
N GLY A 645 -7.71 -0.15 -18.75
CA GLY A 645 -6.70 -1.17 -19.01
C GLY A 645 -5.95 -1.60 -17.77
N ASN A 646 -5.19 -2.69 -17.88
CA ASN A 646 -4.17 -3.09 -16.93
C ASN A 646 -2.90 -3.45 -17.68
N ASN A 647 -1.78 -2.91 -17.24
CA ASN A 647 -0.43 -3.13 -17.78
C ASN A 647 0.55 -3.67 -16.73
N SER A 648 0.05 -4.34 -15.70
CA SER A 648 0.87 -4.95 -14.64
C SER A 648 1.57 -6.22 -15.15
N ILE A 649 2.44 -6.06 -16.15
CA ILE A 649 3.27 -7.13 -16.72
C ILE A 649 4.73 -6.71 -16.73
N GLY A 650 5.61 -7.71 -16.75
CA GLY A 650 7.05 -7.49 -16.88
C GLY A 650 7.46 -7.04 -18.29
N ASN A 651 8.65 -6.48 -18.40
CA ASN A 651 9.24 -6.16 -19.70
C ASN A 651 9.54 -7.46 -20.47
N TYR A 652 9.36 -7.41 -21.80
CA TYR A 652 9.71 -8.50 -22.72
C TYR A 652 8.92 -9.81 -22.59
N GLU A 653 7.78 -9.81 -21.86
CA GLU A 653 6.97 -11.01 -21.62
C GLU A 653 6.39 -11.66 -22.89
N TRP A 654 6.32 -10.92 -23.96
CA TRP A 654 5.86 -11.42 -25.28
C TRP A 654 6.97 -12.01 -26.14
N GLN A 655 8.26 -11.87 -25.74
CA GLN A 655 9.42 -12.34 -26.49
C GLN A 655 9.86 -13.74 -26.06
N ALA A 656 10.52 -14.46 -26.93
CA ALA A 656 11.26 -15.65 -26.56
C ALA A 656 12.49 -15.27 -25.73
N LEU A 657 12.64 -15.86 -24.56
CA LEU A 657 13.79 -15.60 -23.69
C LEU A 657 14.77 -16.78 -23.75
N TYR A 658 16.06 -16.47 -23.68
CA TYR A 658 17.12 -17.43 -23.68
C TYR A 658 17.92 -17.35 -22.37
N GLY A 659 18.22 -18.51 -21.81
CA GLY A 659 19.08 -18.65 -20.63
C GLY A 659 20.46 -19.20 -21.00
N SER A 660 21.47 -18.79 -20.23
CA SER A 660 22.81 -19.36 -20.30
C SER A 660 22.94 -20.54 -19.35
N GLY A 661 24.03 -21.32 -19.48
CA GLY A 661 24.30 -22.45 -18.59
C GLY A 661 23.99 -23.82 -19.19
N TYR A 662 23.44 -23.87 -20.40
CA TYR A 662 23.21 -25.10 -21.16
C TYR A 662 24.51 -25.56 -21.86
N ASN A 663 25.50 -25.86 -21.05
CA ASN A 663 26.85 -26.13 -21.50
C ASN A 663 26.98 -27.54 -22.07
N TYR A 664 27.82 -27.70 -23.09
CA TYR A 664 28.19 -29.00 -23.68
C TYR A 664 29.69 -29.17 -23.71
N ALA A 665 30.17 -30.40 -23.66
CA ALA A 665 31.57 -30.70 -23.74
C ALA A 665 31.95 -31.13 -25.17
N PHE A 666 32.83 -30.37 -25.84
CA PHE A 666 33.45 -30.74 -27.10
C PHE A 666 34.91 -31.04 -26.87
N ASN A 667 35.37 -32.24 -27.20
CA ASN A 667 36.73 -32.70 -27.01
C ASN A 667 37.25 -32.44 -25.59
N SER A 668 36.44 -32.77 -24.57
CA SER A 668 36.74 -32.54 -23.14
C SER A 668 36.79 -31.07 -22.71
N ASN A 669 36.49 -30.12 -23.58
CA ASN A 669 36.42 -28.71 -23.26
C ASN A 669 34.94 -28.27 -23.07
N LYS A 670 34.67 -27.55 -22.02
CA LYS A 670 33.35 -26.96 -21.75
C LYS A 670 33.09 -25.83 -22.72
N SER A 671 32.05 -25.97 -23.53
CA SER A 671 31.50 -24.89 -24.35
C SER A 671 30.23 -24.34 -23.73
N ASN A 672 30.19 -23.02 -23.58
CA ASN A 672 28.99 -22.35 -23.03
C ASN A 672 27.87 -22.38 -24.07
N GLY A 673 26.67 -22.78 -23.63
CA GLY A 673 25.49 -22.86 -24.46
C GLY A 673 24.38 -21.94 -23.98
N LEU A 674 23.52 -21.56 -24.92
CA LEU A 674 22.25 -20.85 -24.70
C LEU A 674 21.11 -21.75 -25.13
N ALA A 675 20.05 -21.79 -24.38
CA ALA A 675 18.81 -22.43 -24.78
C ALA A 675 17.61 -21.51 -24.55
N MET A 676 16.57 -21.66 -25.34
CA MET A 676 15.31 -20.98 -25.12
C MET A 676 14.70 -21.45 -23.80
N THR A 677 14.28 -20.53 -22.97
CA THR A 677 13.68 -20.80 -21.65
C THR A 677 12.19 -20.45 -21.60
N THR A 678 11.75 -19.53 -22.44
CA THR A 678 10.35 -19.07 -22.50
C THR A 678 9.90 -18.93 -23.95
N PHE A 679 8.71 -19.40 -24.27
CA PHE A 679 8.10 -19.24 -25.59
C PHE A 679 7.63 -17.80 -25.80
N SER A 680 7.72 -17.32 -27.05
CA SER A 680 7.13 -16.02 -27.43
C SER A 680 5.60 -16.08 -27.49
N ASN A 681 4.95 -14.93 -27.20
CA ASN A 681 3.51 -14.73 -27.42
C ASN A 681 3.22 -13.37 -28.06
N TYR A 682 3.23 -13.34 -29.38
CA TYR A 682 2.88 -12.13 -30.16
C TYR A 682 1.39 -11.77 -30.14
N ALA A 683 0.53 -12.63 -29.60
CA ALA A 683 -0.89 -12.38 -29.41
C ALA A 683 -1.22 -11.70 -28.07
N LEU A 684 -0.20 -11.43 -27.24
CA LEU A 684 -0.37 -10.76 -25.95
C LEU A 684 -0.96 -9.37 -26.13
N GLU A 685 -2.06 -9.07 -25.45
CA GLU A 685 -2.76 -7.80 -25.51
C GLU A 685 -3.22 -7.32 -24.13
N TRP A 686 -3.77 -6.13 -24.10
CA TRP A 686 -4.25 -5.48 -22.87
C TRP A 686 -5.29 -6.33 -22.14
N GLU A 687 -5.20 -6.37 -20.82
CA GLU A 687 -6.32 -6.75 -19.96
C GLU A 687 -7.30 -5.57 -19.91
N GLU A 688 -8.58 -5.82 -20.12
CA GLU A 688 -9.62 -4.80 -20.11
C GLU A 688 -10.58 -4.97 -18.92
N THR A 689 -10.84 -3.88 -18.24
CA THR A 689 -11.85 -3.82 -17.18
C THR A 689 -12.96 -2.85 -17.55
N ALA A 690 -14.18 -3.34 -17.71
CA ALA A 690 -15.38 -2.52 -17.91
C ALA A 690 -16.12 -2.35 -16.58
N ILE A 691 -16.46 -1.10 -16.22
CA ILE A 691 -17.14 -0.79 -14.96
C ILE A 691 -18.42 0.00 -15.27
N THR A 692 -19.55 -0.50 -14.75
CA THR A 692 -20.82 0.25 -14.68
C THR A 692 -21.08 0.59 -13.23
N ASN A 693 -21.40 1.84 -12.91
CA ASN A 693 -21.67 2.30 -11.55
C ASN A 693 -22.92 3.19 -11.54
N ILE A 694 -23.81 2.99 -10.57
CA ILE A 694 -24.96 3.84 -10.29
C ILE A 694 -24.88 4.27 -8.83
N GLY A 695 -25.02 5.57 -8.57
CA GLY A 695 -24.88 6.14 -7.24
C GLY A 695 -26.00 7.13 -6.92
N LEU A 696 -26.44 7.15 -5.67
CA LEU A 696 -27.36 8.10 -5.09
C LEU A 696 -26.65 8.83 -3.95
N ASP A 697 -26.48 10.15 -4.09
CA ASP A 697 -25.97 11.02 -3.04
C ASP A 697 -27.14 11.78 -2.41
N PHE A 698 -27.23 11.79 -1.09
CA PHE A 698 -28.29 12.49 -0.38
C PHE A 698 -27.78 13.25 0.84
N GLY A 699 -28.51 14.30 1.19
CA GLY A 699 -28.33 15.07 2.42
C GLY A 699 -29.67 15.53 2.95
N VAL A 700 -29.96 15.23 4.19
CA VAL A 700 -31.22 15.60 4.84
C VAL A 700 -30.97 16.34 6.16
N LEU A 701 -31.98 17.02 6.68
CA LEU A 701 -31.95 17.77 7.93
C LEU A 701 -30.79 18.81 7.93
N ASN A 702 -30.75 19.66 6.91
CA ASN A 702 -29.66 20.62 6.71
C ASN A 702 -28.26 19.97 6.63
N ASN A 703 -28.18 18.85 5.89
CA ASN A 703 -26.96 18.03 5.77
C ASN A 703 -26.43 17.43 7.09
N ARG A 704 -27.21 17.43 8.17
CA ARG A 704 -26.79 16.71 9.40
C ARG A 704 -26.61 15.22 9.10
N LEU A 705 -27.58 14.60 8.45
CA LEU A 705 -27.42 13.27 7.88
C LEU A 705 -27.12 13.38 6.39
N ASN A 706 -26.00 12.86 5.97
CA ASN A 706 -25.60 12.78 4.58
C ASN A 706 -25.06 11.39 4.26
N GLY A 707 -25.14 11.00 3.01
CA GLY A 707 -24.66 9.67 2.63
C GLY A 707 -24.65 9.45 1.14
N THR A 708 -24.06 8.32 0.78
CA THR A 708 -23.95 7.83 -0.58
C THR A 708 -24.28 6.35 -0.61
N ILE A 709 -25.09 5.92 -1.57
CA ILE A 709 -25.37 4.51 -1.86
C ILE A 709 -24.94 4.25 -3.29
N GLU A 710 -24.08 3.24 -3.50
CA GLU A 710 -23.57 2.90 -4.82
C GLU A 710 -23.73 1.40 -5.09
N VAL A 711 -24.09 1.09 -6.32
CA VAL A 711 -24.05 -0.28 -6.86
C VAL A 711 -23.17 -0.31 -8.10
N TYR A 712 -22.35 -1.36 -8.22
CA TYR A 712 -21.44 -1.49 -9.34
C TYR A 712 -21.40 -2.91 -9.90
N ASP A 713 -21.04 -2.99 -11.21
CA ASP A 713 -20.72 -4.21 -11.95
C ASP A 713 -19.36 -3.98 -12.64
N LYS A 714 -18.31 -4.67 -12.18
CA LYS A 714 -16.93 -4.57 -12.68
C LYS A 714 -16.56 -5.90 -13.35
N LYS A 715 -16.40 -5.88 -14.69
CA LYS A 715 -16.00 -7.04 -15.49
C LYS A 715 -14.57 -6.86 -15.97
N THR A 716 -13.70 -7.79 -15.60
CA THR A 716 -12.32 -7.86 -16.09
C THR A 716 -12.20 -9.05 -17.03
N ASP A 717 -11.82 -8.80 -18.27
CA ASP A 717 -11.61 -9.80 -19.32
C ASP A 717 -10.15 -9.79 -19.78
N GLY A 718 -9.69 -10.96 -20.27
CA GLY A 718 -8.32 -11.11 -20.76
C GLY A 718 -7.29 -11.04 -19.66
N ILE A 719 -7.61 -11.45 -18.45
CA ILE A 719 -6.66 -11.48 -17.33
C ILE A 719 -5.42 -12.28 -17.72
N LEU A 720 -4.28 -11.66 -17.48
CA LEU A 720 -2.98 -12.16 -17.89
C LEU A 720 -2.47 -13.23 -16.92
N TYR A 721 -2.22 -14.42 -17.46
CA TYR A 721 -1.82 -15.58 -16.67
C TYR A 721 -0.87 -16.51 -17.44
N ARG A 722 -0.03 -17.26 -16.72
CA ARG A 722 0.82 -18.31 -17.29
C ARG A 722 0.18 -19.67 -17.10
N PRO A 723 -0.36 -20.29 -18.16
CA PRO A 723 -0.93 -21.64 -18.05
C PRO A 723 0.15 -22.69 -17.73
N THR A 724 -0.25 -23.77 -17.09
CA THR A 724 0.64 -24.90 -16.88
C THR A 724 0.95 -25.56 -18.23
N LEU A 725 2.20 -25.80 -18.50
CA LEU A 725 2.63 -26.55 -19.70
C LEU A 725 2.48 -28.05 -19.46
N PRO A 726 2.28 -28.85 -20.54
CA PRO A 726 2.39 -30.29 -20.47
C PRO A 726 3.75 -30.72 -19.89
N GLU A 727 3.82 -31.85 -19.21
CA GLU A 727 5.04 -32.36 -18.57
C GLU A 727 6.24 -32.47 -19.52
N SER A 728 5.99 -32.81 -20.78
CA SER A 728 7.02 -32.85 -21.85
C SER A 728 7.67 -31.49 -22.14
N LEU A 729 7.04 -30.38 -21.75
CA LEU A 729 7.51 -29.02 -21.94
C LEU A 729 7.86 -28.32 -20.61
N ASN A 730 7.84 -29.04 -19.48
CA ASN A 730 8.02 -28.48 -18.15
C ASN A 730 9.41 -27.83 -17.91
N GLN A 731 10.36 -28.06 -18.82
CA GLN A 731 11.66 -27.37 -18.84
C GLN A 731 11.54 -25.89 -19.27
N PHE A 732 10.43 -25.48 -19.87
CA PHE A 732 10.19 -24.13 -20.35
C PHE A 732 9.27 -23.36 -19.39
N THR A 733 9.48 -22.06 -19.31
CA THR A 733 8.51 -21.16 -18.68
C THR A 733 7.37 -20.89 -19.64
N SER A 734 6.13 -21.07 -19.18
CA SER A 734 4.94 -20.76 -19.97
C SER A 734 4.89 -19.27 -20.30
N PRO A 735 4.58 -18.89 -21.56
CA PRO A 735 4.38 -17.49 -21.89
C PRO A 735 3.13 -16.94 -21.21
N LEU A 736 3.13 -15.64 -20.94
CA LEU A 736 1.97 -14.93 -20.42
C LEU A 736 0.87 -14.88 -21.50
N GLN A 737 -0.40 -15.13 -21.13
CA GLN A 737 -1.53 -15.20 -22.04
C GLN A 737 -2.77 -14.55 -21.45
N ASN A 738 -3.67 -14.01 -22.30
CA ASN A 738 -4.96 -13.45 -21.92
C ASN A 738 -6.02 -14.57 -21.76
N LEU A 739 -6.11 -15.18 -20.57
CA LEU A 739 -6.84 -16.44 -20.39
C LEU A 739 -8.14 -16.34 -19.58
N ALA A 740 -8.19 -15.47 -18.58
CA ALA A 740 -9.27 -15.52 -17.60
C ALA A 740 -10.17 -14.27 -17.67
N GLY A 741 -11.36 -14.39 -17.10
CA GLY A 741 -12.30 -13.31 -16.89
C GLY A 741 -12.95 -13.43 -15.52
N VAL A 742 -13.19 -12.29 -14.87
CA VAL A 742 -13.84 -12.23 -13.56
C VAL A 742 -14.81 -11.07 -13.51
N ASN A 743 -15.95 -11.30 -12.86
CA ASN A 743 -16.94 -10.27 -12.60
C ASN A 743 -17.05 -10.02 -11.09
N ASN A 744 -16.98 -8.75 -10.68
CA ASN A 744 -17.20 -8.27 -9.32
C ASN A 744 -18.46 -7.40 -9.30
N LYS A 745 -19.42 -7.75 -8.45
CA LYS A 745 -20.63 -6.95 -8.20
C LYS A 745 -20.68 -6.57 -6.74
N GLY A 746 -21.05 -5.33 -6.48
CA GLY A 746 -21.07 -4.89 -5.09
C GLY A 746 -21.99 -3.72 -4.80
N LEU A 747 -22.16 -3.52 -3.49
CA LEU A 747 -22.91 -2.44 -2.87
C LEU A 747 -21.98 -1.71 -1.90
N GLU A 748 -21.94 -0.40 -1.99
CA GLU A 748 -21.22 0.47 -1.04
C GLU A 748 -22.22 1.46 -0.43
N ILE A 749 -22.15 1.64 0.89
CA ILE A 749 -22.98 2.59 1.63
C ILE A 749 -22.04 3.39 2.52
N THR A 750 -22.16 4.71 2.47
CA THR A 750 -21.48 5.63 3.37
C THR A 750 -22.53 6.51 4.01
N LEU A 751 -22.48 6.65 5.33
CA LEU A 751 -23.37 7.51 6.10
C LEU A 751 -22.54 8.41 7.02
N GLY A 752 -22.92 9.67 7.13
CA GLY A 752 -22.30 10.62 8.04
C GLY A 752 -23.37 11.41 8.77
N TRP A 753 -23.22 11.53 10.09
CA TRP A 753 -24.02 12.40 10.93
C TRP A 753 -23.13 13.46 11.55
N ASN A 754 -23.46 14.74 11.34
CA ASN A 754 -22.75 15.88 11.93
C ASN A 754 -23.77 16.72 12.65
N ASP A 755 -23.55 17.01 13.92
CA ASP A 755 -24.47 17.85 14.68
C ASP A 755 -23.73 18.62 15.79
N ARG A 756 -24.44 19.61 16.36
CA ARG A 756 -23.93 20.42 17.46
C ARG A 756 -24.98 20.50 18.55
N VAL A 757 -24.58 20.22 19.79
CA VAL A 757 -25.44 20.36 20.97
C VAL A 757 -24.77 21.33 21.94
N GLY A 758 -25.27 22.54 22.03
CA GLY A 758 -24.63 23.62 22.78
C GLY A 758 -23.25 23.92 22.21
N ASP A 759 -22.21 23.81 23.03
CA ASP A 759 -20.79 24.07 22.62
C ASP A 759 -20.08 22.83 22.06
N ILE A 760 -20.74 21.66 22.06
CA ILE A 760 -20.16 20.41 21.64
C ILE A 760 -20.57 20.12 20.19
N SER A 761 -19.58 20.12 19.28
CA SER A 761 -19.74 19.63 17.91
C SER A 761 -19.26 18.18 17.83
N TYR A 762 -20.06 17.32 17.23
CA TYR A 762 -19.69 15.91 17.05
C TYR A 762 -20.02 15.41 15.65
N SER A 763 -19.24 14.45 15.20
CA SER A 763 -19.41 13.80 13.91
C SER A 763 -19.26 12.29 14.08
N VAL A 764 -20.20 11.54 13.48
CA VAL A 764 -20.16 10.07 13.43
C VAL A 764 -20.30 9.65 11.99
N SER A 765 -19.38 8.82 11.51
CA SER A 765 -19.45 8.28 10.15
C SER A 765 -19.23 6.78 10.15
N GLY A 766 -19.87 6.11 9.20
CA GLY A 766 -19.72 4.69 8.97
C GLY A 766 -19.77 4.36 7.49
N ASN A 767 -19.09 3.30 7.11
CA ASN A 767 -19.16 2.77 5.75
C ASN A 767 -19.36 1.26 5.77
N PHE A 768 -20.04 0.77 4.74
CA PHE A 768 -20.28 -0.65 4.52
C PHE A 768 -19.99 -0.98 3.07
N THR A 769 -19.25 -2.05 2.83
CA THR A 769 -18.95 -2.54 1.48
C THR A 769 -19.23 -4.02 1.41
N TYR A 770 -20.01 -4.42 0.42
CA TYR A 770 -20.21 -5.81 0.04
C TYR A 770 -19.73 -6.02 -1.39
N ASN A 771 -18.88 -7.01 -1.61
CA ASN A 771 -18.40 -7.40 -2.94
C ASN A 771 -18.52 -8.90 -3.11
N LYS A 772 -19.06 -9.32 -4.25
CA LYS A 772 -19.12 -10.71 -4.67
C LYS A 772 -18.42 -10.86 -6.00
N ASN A 773 -17.40 -11.71 -6.06
CA ASN A 773 -16.71 -12.04 -7.29
C ASN A 773 -17.21 -13.35 -7.90
N LYS A 774 -17.02 -13.50 -9.20
CA LYS A 774 -17.32 -14.73 -9.93
C LYS A 774 -16.37 -14.87 -11.12
N VAL A 775 -15.75 -16.04 -11.25
CA VAL A 775 -14.98 -16.39 -12.46
C VAL A 775 -15.95 -16.61 -13.61
N THR A 776 -15.84 -15.79 -14.66
CA THR A 776 -16.73 -15.83 -15.82
C THR A 776 -16.15 -16.62 -16.96
N LYS A 777 -14.81 -16.70 -17.05
CA LYS A 777 -14.09 -17.37 -18.14
C LYS A 777 -12.73 -17.86 -17.63
N TYR A 778 -12.38 -19.05 -18.02
CA TYR A 778 -11.05 -19.59 -17.84
C TYR A 778 -10.69 -20.49 -19.02
N LYS A 779 -9.56 -20.23 -19.69
CA LYS A 779 -9.04 -21.08 -20.76
C LYS A 779 -8.06 -22.10 -20.18
N GLY A 780 -8.55 -23.13 -19.52
CA GLY A 780 -7.80 -24.27 -19.03
C GLY A 780 -8.65 -25.53 -19.17
N GLU A 781 -8.04 -26.68 -19.39
CA GLU A 781 -8.76 -27.94 -19.39
C GLU A 781 -9.26 -28.25 -17.97
N LEU A 782 -10.57 -28.24 -17.80
CA LEU A 782 -11.25 -28.80 -16.66
C LEU A 782 -11.31 -30.32 -16.84
N VAL A 783 -10.29 -31.04 -16.37
CA VAL A 783 -10.28 -32.51 -16.43
C VAL A 783 -10.75 -33.07 -15.10
N ARG A 784 -11.85 -33.80 -15.14
CA ARG A 784 -12.38 -34.53 -13.98
C ARG A 784 -12.63 -35.98 -14.41
N GLU A 785 -11.74 -36.89 -14.02
CA GLU A 785 -11.84 -38.30 -14.43
C GLU A 785 -11.20 -39.24 -13.40
N TRP A 786 -11.65 -40.50 -13.44
CA TRP A 786 -10.96 -41.54 -12.72
C TRP A 786 -9.74 -42.01 -13.52
N ARG A 787 -8.55 -41.85 -12.96
CA ARG A 787 -7.29 -42.37 -13.53
C ARG A 787 -6.81 -43.58 -12.73
N THR A 788 -6.08 -44.45 -13.41
CA THR A 788 -5.40 -45.56 -12.73
C THR A 788 -3.96 -45.11 -12.46
N ASP A 789 -3.54 -45.13 -11.19
CA ASP A 789 -2.18 -44.80 -10.80
C ASP A 789 -1.16 -45.89 -11.21
N ALA A 790 0.11 -45.64 -11.00
CA ALA A 790 1.19 -46.56 -11.33
C ALA A 790 1.10 -47.93 -10.58
N ASN A 791 0.30 -47.98 -9.52
CA ASN A 791 0.07 -49.19 -8.71
C ASN A 791 -1.22 -49.90 -9.10
N GLY A 792 -1.90 -49.52 -10.19
CA GLY A 792 -3.14 -50.10 -10.65
C GLY A 792 -4.38 -49.66 -9.87
N LYS A 793 -4.30 -48.70 -8.95
CA LYS A 793 -5.40 -48.22 -8.16
C LYS A 793 -6.12 -47.09 -8.89
N LYS A 794 -7.48 -47.13 -8.91
CA LYS A 794 -8.27 -46.01 -9.40
C LYS A 794 -8.23 -44.86 -8.42
N VAL A 795 -7.75 -43.70 -8.89
CA VAL A 795 -7.75 -42.44 -8.16
C VAL A 795 -8.54 -41.38 -8.94
N TRP A 796 -9.30 -40.56 -8.22
CA TRP A 796 -9.99 -39.44 -8.83
C TRP A 796 -8.98 -38.36 -9.20
N TYR A 797 -8.86 -38.08 -10.49
CA TYR A 797 -8.05 -37.01 -10.99
C TYR A 797 -8.95 -35.80 -11.28
N GLN A 798 -8.59 -34.66 -10.68
CA GLN A 798 -9.26 -33.42 -10.90
C GLN A 798 -8.23 -32.35 -11.19
N ASN A 799 -8.21 -31.87 -12.45
CA ASN A 799 -7.47 -30.67 -12.84
C ASN A 799 -8.49 -29.56 -13.10
N VAL A 800 -8.64 -28.67 -12.17
CA VAL A 800 -9.56 -27.53 -12.27
C VAL A 800 -8.83 -26.23 -12.58
N GLY A 801 -7.56 -26.34 -13.03
CA GLY A 801 -6.69 -25.20 -13.28
C GLY A 801 -6.26 -24.53 -11.97
N THR A 802 -5.03 -24.10 -11.91
CA THR A 802 -4.53 -23.28 -10.81
C THR A 802 -4.29 -21.88 -11.35
N VAL A 803 -5.12 -20.92 -10.95
CA VAL A 803 -4.74 -19.51 -11.06
C VAL A 803 -4.28 -19.07 -9.69
N ALA A 804 -3.01 -18.90 -9.57
CA ALA A 804 -2.26 -18.26 -8.52
C ALA A 804 -2.22 -18.89 -7.12
N ASN A 805 -1.01 -18.96 -6.63
CA ASN A 805 -0.57 -18.96 -5.24
C ASN A 805 -1.01 -20.10 -4.33
N GLY A 806 -0.64 -21.29 -4.68
CA GLY A 806 -0.66 -22.41 -3.77
C GLY A 806 -1.54 -23.55 -4.23
N SER A 807 -1.14 -24.73 -3.86
CA SER A 807 -1.71 -26.01 -4.29
C SER A 807 -3.16 -26.27 -3.88
N SER A 808 -3.80 -25.36 -3.13
CA SER A 808 -5.16 -25.52 -2.61
C SER A 808 -6.21 -24.55 -3.19
N ASN A 809 -5.80 -23.52 -3.94
CA ASN A 809 -6.72 -22.54 -4.51
C ASN A 809 -6.99 -22.88 -5.98
N LEU A 810 -8.16 -23.38 -6.25
CA LEU A 810 -8.60 -23.74 -7.60
C LEU A 810 -9.45 -22.62 -8.18
N ILE A 811 -9.22 -22.26 -9.45
CA ILE A 811 -10.12 -21.38 -10.18
C ILE A 811 -11.06 -22.20 -11.05
N VAL A 812 -12.34 -22.07 -10.80
CA VAL A 812 -13.40 -22.77 -11.50
C VAL A 812 -14.40 -21.76 -12.08
N GLU A 813 -14.72 -21.88 -13.37
CA GLU A 813 -15.77 -21.06 -13.97
C GLU A 813 -17.10 -21.21 -13.22
N GLY A 814 -17.74 -20.07 -12.96
CA GLY A 814 -18.98 -20.03 -12.21
C GLY A 814 -18.83 -19.93 -10.69
N HIS A 815 -17.63 -20.15 -10.15
CA HIS A 815 -17.30 -20.09 -8.72
C HIS A 815 -16.63 -18.77 -8.34
N GLU A 816 -16.50 -18.54 -7.04
CA GLU A 816 -15.75 -17.39 -6.52
C GLU A 816 -14.25 -17.67 -6.61
N MET A 817 -13.46 -16.62 -6.77
CA MET A 817 -12.01 -16.75 -6.65
C MET A 817 -11.62 -17.03 -5.21
N ASN A 818 -10.58 -17.84 -5.03
CA ASN A 818 -10.04 -18.24 -3.72
C ASN A 818 -11.02 -19.07 -2.88
N GLU A 819 -11.95 -19.78 -3.50
CA GLU A 819 -12.70 -20.85 -2.81
C GLU A 819 -11.73 -21.94 -2.37
N TYR A 820 -11.86 -22.36 -1.11
CA TYR A 820 -11.13 -23.51 -0.57
C TYR A 820 -11.94 -24.78 -0.75
N TYR A 821 -11.39 -25.75 -1.45
CA TYR A 821 -11.95 -27.10 -1.54
C TYR A 821 -11.38 -27.94 -0.41
N MET A 822 -12.20 -28.28 0.57
CA MET A 822 -11.82 -29.10 1.71
C MET A 822 -12.48 -30.48 1.59
N MET A 823 -11.78 -31.54 1.98
CA MET A 823 -12.36 -32.85 2.13
C MET A 823 -13.22 -32.88 3.39
N ASN A 824 -14.44 -33.42 3.28
CA ASN A 824 -15.23 -33.70 4.48
C ASN A 824 -14.67 -34.93 5.22
N PRO A 825 -14.39 -34.85 6.53
CA PRO A 825 -13.97 -36.00 7.28
C PRO A 825 -15.08 -37.06 7.31
N TYR A 826 -14.75 -38.32 6.99
CA TYR A 826 -15.67 -39.44 7.10
C TYR A 826 -15.85 -39.80 8.57
N LYS A 827 -17.13 -39.82 9.04
CA LYS A 827 -17.47 -40.11 10.43
C LYS A 827 -17.39 -41.59 10.68
N GLY A 828 -16.25 -42.17 10.78
CA GLY A 828 -16.19 -43.59 11.14
C GLY A 828 -14.80 -44.22 11.24
N ASN A 829 -13.90 -43.99 10.28
CA ASN A 829 -12.60 -44.63 10.25
C ASN A 829 -11.42 -43.68 9.96
N GLY A 830 -11.61 -42.34 10.03
CA GLY A 830 -10.55 -41.36 9.73
C GLY A 830 -10.26 -41.16 8.23
N SER A 831 -11.01 -41.76 7.33
CA SER A 831 -10.86 -41.54 5.88
C SER A 831 -11.57 -40.28 5.46
N TYR A 832 -11.09 -39.68 4.36
CA TYR A 832 -11.66 -38.46 3.77
C TYR A 832 -12.28 -38.81 2.43
N PHE A 833 -13.49 -38.29 2.15
CA PHE A 833 -14.10 -38.36 0.83
C PHE A 833 -14.15 -36.98 0.21
N ASN A 834 -13.86 -36.88 -1.09
CA ASN A 834 -14.18 -35.72 -1.88
C ASN A 834 -15.71 -35.62 -2.02
N SER A 835 -16.30 -34.56 -1.50
CA SER A 835 -17.72 -34.24 -1.69
C SER A 835 -17.94 -33.55 -3.03
#